data_d3da57563590803b61dab8a3be2856ea
#
_entry.id   d3da57563590803b61dab8a3be2856ea
#
_cell.length_a   1.000
_cell.length_b   1.000
_cell.length_c   1.000
_cell.angle_alpha   90.00
_cell.angle_beta   90.00
_cell.angle_gamma   90.00
#
_symmetry.space_group_name_H-M   'P 1'
#
loop_
_entity.id
_entity.type
_entity.pdbx_description
1 polymer ?
#
loop_
_entity_poly.entity_id
_entity_poly.type
_entity_poly.pdbx_seq_one_letter_code
_entity_poly.pdbx_strand_id
1 'polypeptide(L)'
;MTTPHDLDDRLRAELAALGAPDQRRDLGEPLPDGGALTGAQALALFDAQLTSRLLDLAGRWLSGFGEGYFTVESAGHEGDAAVAAALRPTDPALLHARSGAFYCLRAAQAAGAFPAAPPDLPPATGADAPPTTPEPGRSWSESAPPGAVSHQDLDVDPGETEAASLPVGAGIVVDADGDATVVVPDLPQPAPDDAFAAAARDVLRGIVASAEEPAAGGRAKVFGRADLAVVPTTSAAGSHLPRAVGLGLALERLRRGTRPADGEAEAAPWPADAVVVCAFDDGAADHAAATAALNTTGWYDHTGLRIPVLFVCADGGTSAEGWVAATLRARPGIRYFAADGTDVAATYRVAAEAAEWVRRQRRPAVLHLSAVRLMEQGDGDAARDPLLATARLLVTSGYASGEELLARYDERGWQLRRVAEEVLDEPKLASPVEIVRELAPRRPVRVSRAVAEAAAHAAGPGAGARAEAFGGKPPELTGPLTLAQSINAALADGMLDHPGTAVFGHDVAAQGGVYGVTEGLRDRFGAARVFDTLPDATSILGLGLGAGLAGLLPVPEIRHLTLLHGAEDQLRGEAATMRFLSRGAFRNPMVVRVPGLASPEGLGGHDRNDDSLGALRDVPGLVVAVPARPDDAAPMLRTCLAAARVDGSVCVFVEPIALYHVRDLYTDGDDEWTAEYAEPGAWADRHVPIGRARVYGIGSAEDLTIITFGNGVRMSLRAAATLAEEGVGSRVVDLRWLAPLPVADIIRESSATGRVLVVDETRRTGGVGEGVLSALVDTGYVGAARRVAALDSFVPLGPAARQVLVSAEAITQGARTLLAR
;
A
#
# COMPACT_ATOMS: atom_id res chain seq x y z
N MET A 1 16.02 -6.10 34.66
CA MET A 1 15.88 -5.25 33.46
C MET A 1 17.06 -4.33 33.42
N THR A 2 17.85 -4.36 32.40
CA THR A 2 18.97 -3.46 32.17
C THR A 2 18.42 -2.05 31.96
N THR A 3 18.84 -1.08 32.76
CA THR A 3 18.40 0.31 32.55
C THR A 3 19.17 0.93 31.38
N PRO A 4 18.68 1.98 30.73
CA PRO A 4 19.44 2.72 29.72
C PRO A 4 20.77 3.22 30.23
N HIS A 5 20.85 3.59 31.51
CA HIS A 5 22.05 4.06 32.17
C HIS A 5 23.07 2.91 32.37
N ASP A 6 22.60 1.74 32.77
CA ASP A 6 23.46 0.56 32.89
C ASP A 6 24.10 0.17 31.56
N LEU A 7 23.31 0.30 30.43
CA LEU A 7 23.79 -0.01 29.10
C LEU A 7 24.84 0.99 28.63
N ASP A 8 24.62 2.30 28.89
CA ASP A 8 25.57 3.38 28.57
C ASP A 8 26.88 3.22 29.33
N ASP A 9 26.84 3.10 30.67
CA ASP A 9 28.00 2.94 31.55
C ASP A 9 28.83 1.71 31.16
N ARG A 10 28.16 0.62 30.85
CA ARG A 10 28.80 -0.63 30.43
C ARG A 10 29.51 -0.46 29.09
N LEU A 11 28.84 0.10 28.08
CA LEU A 11 29.43 0.31 26.76
C LEU A 11 30.71 1.18 26.87
N ARG A 12 30.64 2.27 27.63
CA ARG A 12 31.81 3.14 27.91
C ARG A 12 32.95 2.39 28.58
N ALA A 13 32.66 1.59 29.57
CA ALA A 13 33.66 0.79 30.29
C ALA A 13 34.34 -0.24 29.39
N GLU A 14 33.56 -0.94 28.54
CA GLU A 14 34.09 -1.91 27.59
C GLU A 14 34.92 -1.25 26.47
N LEU A 15 34.50 -0.09 25.93
CA LEU A 15 35.28 0.66 24.94
C LEU A 15 36.63 1.11 25.54
N ALA A 16 36.63 1.65 26.77
CA ALA A 16 37.87 2.03 27.48
C ALA A 16 38.80 0.84 27.71
N ALA A 17 38.25 -0.36 27.90
CA ALA A 17 39.02 -1.57 28.15
C ALA A 17 39.70 -2.16 26.90
N LEU A 18 39.27 -1.76 25.67
CA LEU A 18 39.81 -2.33 24.42
C LEU A 18 41.29 -1.96 24.17
N GLY A 19 41.77 -0.88 24.75
CA GLY A 19 43.17 -0.48 24.60
C GLY A 19 43.56 0.02 23.21
N ALA A 20 44.89 -0.02 22.94
CA ALA A 20 45.43 0.35 21.62
C ALA A 20 45.66 -0.90 20.75
N PRO A 21 45.59 -0.78 19.44
CA PRO A 21 45.87 -1.89 18.52
C PRO A 21 47.36 -2.25 18.54
N ASP A 22 47.69 -3.50 18.33
CA ASP A 22 49.08 -3.98 18.25
C ASP A 22 49.84 -3.33 17.08
N GLN A 23 49.14 -3.10 15.98
CA GLN A 23 49.67 -2.44 14.76
C GLN A 23 48.59 -1.53 14.14
N ARG A 24 49.00 -0.29 13.82
CA ARG A 24 48.12 0.64 13.09
C ARG A 24 48.10 0.30 11.59
N ARG A 25 46.91 0.40 11.00
CA ARG A 25 46.65 0.26 9.56
C ARG A 25 46.05 1.52 9.00
N ASP A 26 46.21 1.70 7.69
CA ASP A 26 45.52 2.77 6.95
C ASP A 26 44.01 2.39 6.79
N LEU A 27 43.15 3.37 6.97
CA LEU A 27 41.69 3.17 6.85
C LEU A 27 41.25 2.74 5.43
N GLY A 28 42.06 3.03 4.41
CA GLY A 28 41.81 2.58 3.04
C GLY A 28 42.13 1.10 2.81
N GLU A 29 42.87 0.45 3.72
CA GLU A 29 43.16 -0.98 3.59
C GLU A 29 41.93 -1.86 3.86
N PRO A 30 41.85 -3.04 3.20
CA PRO A 30 40.80 -4.04 3.48
C PRO A 30 41.00 -4.69 4.87
N LEU A 31 39.90 -5.21 5.45
CA LEU A 31 39.95 -6.00 6.67
C LEU A 31 40.92 -7.18 6.53
N PRO A 32 41.63 -7.56 7.62
CA PRO A 32 42.71 -8.59 7.59
C PRO A 32 42.26 -9.99 7.15
N ASP A 33 40.99 -10.31 7.31
CA ASP A 33 40.40 -11.58 6.90
C ASP A 33 40.17 -11.70 5.38
N GLY A 34 40.68 -10.76 4.60
CA GLY A 34 40.41 -10.67 3.15
C GLY A 34 39.00 -10.20 2.84
N GLY A 35 38.33 -9.59 3.83
CA GLY A 35 36.97 -9.13 3.73
C GLY A 35 36.76 -8.03 2.66
N ALA A 36 35.55 -7.91 2.19
CA ALA A 36 35.16 -6.92 1.18
C ALA A 36 34.87 -5.51 1.74
N LEU A 37 35.25 -5.26 3.00
CA LEU A 37 35.16 -3.96 3.68
C LEU A 37 36.55 -3.37 3.92
N THR A 38 36.68 -2.04 3.79
CA THR A 38 37.84 -1.29 4.24
C THR A 38 37.68 -0.86 5.69
N GLY A 39 38.77 -0.46 6.33
CA GLY A 39 38.77 0.14 7.69
C GLY A 39 37.85 1.38 7.75
N ALA A 40 37.84 2.22 6.70
CA ALA A 40 36.98 3.39 6.63
C ALA A 40 35.49 3.01 6.56
N GLN A 41 35.16 1.97 5.82
CA GLN A 41 33.76 1.47 5.74
C GLN A 41 33.34 0.84 7.06
N ALA A 42 34.21 0.04 7.71
CA ALA A 42 33.94 -0.54 9.03
C ALA A 42 33.75 0.55 10.10
N LEU A 43 34.49 1.63 10.03
CA LEU A 43 34.36 2.79 10.94
C LEU A 43 33.03 3.53 10.70
N ALA A 44 32.61 3.71 9.42
CA ALA A 44 31.32 4.32 9.09
C ALA A 44 30.13 3.42 9.53
N LEU A 45 30.28 2.10 9.48
CA LEU A 45 29.31 1.16 10.05
C LEU A 45 29.21 1.32 11.56
N PHE A 46 30.35 1.43 12.26
CA PHE A 46 30.37 1.74 13.70
C PHE A 46 29.65 3.06 14.01
N ASP A 47 29.90 4.13 13.24
CA ASP A 47 29.23 5.42 13.42
C ASP A 47 27.71 5.33 13.23
N ALA A 48 27.21 4.52 12.25
CA ALA A 48 25.78 4.28 12.05
C ALA A 48 25.16 3.52 13.23
N GLN A 49 25.82 2.46 13.68
CA GLN A 49 25.42 1.65 14.84
C GLN A 49 25.38 2.51 16.10
N LEU A 50 26.43 3.29 16.32
CA LEU A 50 26.58 4.20 17.45
C LEU A 50 25.45 5.26 17.46
N THR A 51 25.21 5.88 16.33
CA THR A 51 24.14 6.87 16.18
C THR A 51 22.77 6.27 16.52
N SER A 52 22.46 5.07 16.03
CA SER A 52 21.22 4.36 16.33
C SER A 52 21.08 4.06 17.83
N ARG A 53 22.13 3.57 18.48
CA ARG A 53 22.16 3.30 19.93
C ARG A 53 21.90 4.56 20.75
N LEU A 54 22.57 5.64 20.41
CA LEU A 54 22.43 6.91 21.12
C LEU A 54 21.05 7.54 20.91
N LEU A 55 20.41 7.29 19.76
CA LEU A 55 19.02 7.69 19.49
C LEU A 55 18.02 6.96 20.39
N ASP A 56 18.23 5.67 20.67
CA ASP A 56 17.40 4.92 21.60
C ASP A 56 17.53 5.49 23.05
N LEU A 57 18.75 5.80 23.47
CA LEU A 57 19.00 6.42 24.76
C LEU A 57 18.37 7.82 24.85
N ALA A 58 18.52 8.65 23.83
CA ALA A 58 17.91 9.98 23.75
C ALA A 58 16.37 9.90 23.75
N GLY A 59 15.78 8.96 23.02
CA GLY A 59 14.33 8.74 23.00
C GLY A 59 13.77 8.38 24.38
N ARG A 60 14.46 7.52 25.13
CA ARG A 60 14.08 7.18 26.51
C ARG A 60 14.27 8.35 27.46
N TRP A 61 15.35 9.08 27.32
CA TRP A 61 15.57 10.30 28.09
C TRP A 61 14.43 11.30 27.87
N LEU A 62 14.08 11.59 26.61
CA LEU A 62 12.97 12.47 26.25
C LEU A 62 11.63 11.97 26.80
N SER A 63 11.36 10.67 26.73
CA SER A 63 10.16 10.05 27.33
C SER A 63 10.11 10.24 28.86
N GLY A 64 11.24 10.17 29.53
CA GLY A 64 11.33 10.42 30.98
C GLY A 64 10.91 11.84 31.38
N PHE A 65 11.03 12.81 30.49
CA PHE A 65 10.58 14.18 30.67
C PHE A 65 9.17 14.45 30.10
N GLY A 66 8.51 13.44 29.54
CA GLY A 66 7.18 13.59 28.92
C GLY A 66 7.18 14.22 27.53
N GLU A 67 8.36 14.38 26.91
CA GLU A 67 8.54 14.98 25.57
C GLU A 67 8.77 13.96 24.47
N GLY A 68 9.00 12.69 24.80
CA GLY A 68 9.15 11.58 23.86
C GLY A 68 7.90 10.72 23.80
N TYR A 69 7.34 10.57 22.60
CA TYR A 69 6.07 9.86 22.39
C TYR A 69 6.23 8.47 21.75
N PHE A 70 7.47 8.03 21.50
CA PHE A 70 7.72 6.74 20.88
C PHE A 70 9.04 6.13 21.41
N THR A 71 9.01 4.87 21.86
CA THR A 71 10.10 4.20 22.57
C THR A 71 10.45 2.81 22.05
N VAL A 72 10.16 2.49 20.78
CA VAL A 72 10.63 1.22 20.20
C VAL A 72 12.13 1.31 19.92
N GLU A 73 12.89 0.39 20.49
CA GLU A 73 14.34 0.40 20.52
C GLU A 73 14.95 -0.42 19.40
N SER A 74 16.10 0.04 18.88
CA SER A 74 16.93 -0.66 17.91
C SER A 74 18.12 -1.39 18.56
N ALA A 75 18.32 -1.21 19.88
CA ALA A 75 19.48 -1.75 20.61
C ALA A 75 19.58 -3.28 20.51
N GLY A 76 20.65 -3.76 19.90
CA GLY A 76 20.90 -5.16 19.58
C GLY A 76 20.55 -5.55 18.14
N HIS A 77 19.94 -4.64 17.36
CA HIS A 77 19.60 -4.83 15.94
C HIS A 77 20.53 -4.06 15.00
N GLU A 78 21.56 -3.41 15.52
CA GLU A 78 22.45 -2.49 14.77
C GLU A 78 23.26 -3.19 13.66
N GLY A 79 23.26 -4.52 13.61
CA GLY A 79 23.85 -5.28 12.49
C GLY A 79 23.19 -5.02 11.14
N ASP A 80 21.98 -4.49 11.11
CA ASP A 80 21.27 -4.12 9.89
C ASP A 80 21.94 -2.95 9.11
N ALA A 81 22.84 -2.16 9.75
CA ALA A 81 23.72 -1.22 9.06
C ALA A 81 24.55 -1.90 7.96
N ALA A 82 25.05 -3.11 8.22
CA ALA A 82 25.81 -3.87 7.23
C ALA A 82 24.94 -4.30 6.03
N VAL A 83 23.66 -4.56 6.26
CA VAL A 83 22.69 -4.81 5.17
C VAL A 83 22.51 -3.57 4.30
N ALA A 84 22.35 -2.39 4.92
CA ALA A 84 22.26 -1.12 4.20
C ALA A 84 23.51 -0.86 3.34
N ALA A 85 24.71 -1.14 3.89
CA ALA A 85 26.00 -0.99 3.20
C ALA A 85 26.11 -1.89 1.95
N ALA A 86 25.51 -3.07 1.99
CA ALA A 86 25.52 -4.04 0.88
C ALA A 86 24.55 -3.70 -0.25
N LEU A 87 23.68 -2.70 -0.08
CA LEU A 87 22.63 -2.29 -1.00
C LEU A 87 22.95 -0.96 -1.65
N ARG A 88 22.34 -0.70 -2.80
CA ARG A 88 22.43 0.64 -3.42
C ARG A 88 21.49 1.61 -2.70
N PRO A 89 21.86 2.90 -2.57
CA PRO A 89 20.97 3.91 -1.99
C PRO A 89 19.62 4.03 -2.70
N THR A 90 19.57 3.66 -3.97
CA THR A 90 18.35 3.68 -4.82
C THR A 90 17.49 2.42 -4.71
N ASP A 91 17.91 1.39 -3.98
CA ASP A 91 17.09 0.20 -3.73
C ASP A 91 15.97 0.53 -2.73
N PRO A 92 14.68 0.38 -3.08
CA PRO A 92 13.60 0.72 -2.17
C PRO A 92 13.60 -0.19 -0.93
N ALA A 93 13.53 0.42 0.24
CA ALA A 93 13.54 -0.27 1.51
C ALA A 93 12.25 -0.01 2.30
N LEU A 94 11.61 -1.08 2.76
CA LEU A 94 10.50 -1.08 3.71
C LEU A 94 11.08 -1.54 5.05
N LEU A 95 11.29 -0.61 5.97
CA LEU A 95 12.04 -0.85 7.18
C LEU A 95 11.15 -1.25 8.35
N HIS A 96 11.68 -2.09 9.24
CA HIS A 96 11.08 -2.38 10.53
C HIS A 96 11.34 -1.22 11.52
N ALA A 97 10.51 -1.08 12.56
CA ALA A 97 10.67 -0.03 13.57
C ALA A 97 12.03 -0.04 14.30
N ARG A 98 12.72 -1.17 14.29
CA ARG A 98 14.07 -1.35 14.90
C ARG A 98 15.23 -1.14 13.93
N SER A 99 14.99 -0.75 12.67
CA SER A 99 16.04 -0.57 11.65
C SER A 99 16.71 0.81 11.71
N GLY A 100 17.04 1.30 12.92
CA GLY A 100 17.64 2.60 13.12
C GLY A 100 19.01 2.73 12.47
N ALA A 101 19.88 1.74 12.63
CA ALA A 101 21.23 1.76 12.07
C ALA A 101 21.22 1.64 10.54
N PHE A 102 20.30 0.86 9.97
CA PHE A 102 20.05 0.85 8.52
C PHE A 102 19.69 2.25 8.01
N TYR A 103 18.75 2.94 8.68
CA TYR A 103 18.32 4.28 8.28
C TYR A 103 19.48 5.29 8.36
N CYS A 104 20.26 5.29 9.45
CA CYS A 104 21.42 6.16 9.62
C CYS A 104 22.45 5.94 8.52
N LEU A 105 22.77 4.68 8.19
CA LEU A 105 23.73 4.40 7.13
C LEU A 105 23.20 4.77 5.74
N ARG A 106 21.92 4.53 5.47
CA ARG A 106 21.28 4.93 4.20
C ARG A 106 21.36 6.45 4.00
N ALA A 107 21.16 7.24 5.06
CA ALA A 107 21.33 8.69 5.02
C ALA A 107 22.79 9.08 4.74
N ALA A 108 23.75 8.39 5.36
CA ALA A 108 25.17 8.61 5.09
C ALA A 108 25.57 8.25 3.64
N GLN A 109 25.02 7.17 3.08
CA GLN A 109 25.22 6.81 1.68
C GLN A 109 24.68 7.89 0.73
N ALA A 110 23.48 8.38 0.98
CA ALA A 110 22.84 9.41 0.15
C ALA A 110 23.60 10.75 0.20
N ALA A 111 24.20 11.08 1.35
CA ALA A 111 25.04 12.26 1.53
C ALA A 111 26.47 12.08 1.01
N GLY A 112 26.84 10.91 0.46
CA GLY A 112 28.22 10.62 0.03
C GLY A 112 29.22 10.45 1.17
N ALA A 113 28.75 10.28 2.41
CA ALA A 113 29.59 10.10 3.61
C ALA A 113 30.00 8.65 3.84
N PHE A 114 29.38 7.68 3.19
CA PHE A 114 29.82 6.28 3.24
C PHE A 114 30.93 6.07 2.21
N PRO A 115 32.16 5.63 2.62
CA PRO A 115 33.30 5.51 1.72
C PRO A 115 33.05 4.50 0.59
N ALA A 116 33.44 4.87 -0.63
CA ALA A 116 33.40 3.94 -1.76
C ALA A 116 34.45 2.82 -1.58
N ALA A 117 34.10 1.61 -2.02
CA ALA A 117 35.06 0.52 -2.04
C ALA A 117 36.16 0.80 -3.07
N PRO A 118 37.45 0.54 -2.77
CA PRO A 118 38.51 0.61 -3.77
C PRO A 118 38.24 -0.36 -4.92
N PRO A 119 38.61 -0.01 -6.17
CA PRO A 119 38.34 -0.81 -7.35
C PRO A 119 39.00 -2.20 -7.33
N ASP A 120 40.07 -2.36 -6.56
CA ASP A 120 40.84 -3.61 -6.45
C ASP A 120 40.40 -4.51 -5.28
N LEU A 121 39.36 -4.12 -4.53
CA LEU A 121 38.83 -4.97 -3.45
C LEU A 121 38.09 -6.16 -4.08
N PRO A 122 38.35 -7.40 -3.60
CA PRO A 122 37.61 -8.55 -4.10
C PRO A 122 36.12 -8.35 -3.87
N PRO A 123 35.26 -8.74 -4.83
CA PRO A 123 33.82 -8.63 -4.62
C PRO A 123 33.42 -9.40 -3.37
N ALA A 124 32.43 -8.89 -2.63
CA ALA A 124 31.93 -9.52 -1.40
C ALA A 124 31.42 -10.96 -1.61
N THR A 125 31.21 -11.34 -2.87
CA THR A 125 30.80 -12.68 -3.28
C THR A 125 32.02 -13.57 -3.50
N GLY A 126 32.32 -14.46 -2.54
CA GLY A 126 33.41 -15.44 -2.66
C GLY A 126 33.15 -16.45 -3.80
N ALA A 127 34.26 -16.86 -4.47
CA ALA A 127 34.22 -17.78 -5.61
C ALA A 127 34.00 -19.27 -5.25
N ASP A 128 33.72 -19.60 -3.99
CA ASP A 128 33.41 -20.96 -3.60
C ASP A 128 31.91 -21.16 -3.41
N ALA A 129 31.27 -21.79 -4.38
CA ALA A 129 29.89 -22.23 -4.27
C ALA A 129 29.74 -23.18 -3.08
N PRO A 130 28.84 -22.95 -2.12
CA PRO A 130 28.54 -23.93 -1.10
C PRO A 130 28.02 -25.23 -1.76
N PRO A 131 28.18 -26.40 -1.12
CA PRO A 131 27.78 -27.66 -1.69
C PRO A 131 26.30 -27.62 -2.09
N THR A 132 26.05 -28.02 -3.32
CA THR A 132 24.70 -28.19 -3.87
C THR A 132 23.90 -29.08 -2.93
N THR A 133 22.83 -28.55 -2.36
CA THR A 133 21.77 -29.37 -1.75
C THR A 133 21.32 -30.38 -2.79
N PRO A 134 21.18 -31.68 -2.45
CA PRO A 134 20.71 -32.70 -3.40
C PRO A 134 19.35 -32.31 -3.90
N GLU A 135 19.19 -32.30 -5.22
CA GLU A 135 17.88 -32.14 -5.85
C GLU A 135 16.92 -33.19 -5.26
N PRO A 136 15.74 -32.82 -4.79
CA PRO A 136 14.71 -33.79 -4.45
C PRO A 136 14.37 -34.56 -5.74
N GLY A 137 14.49 -35.87 -5.66
CA GLY A 137 14.31 -36.79 -6.79
C GLY A 137 13.02 -36.54 -7.54
N ARG A 138 13.14 -36.47 -8.85
CA ARG A 138 12.01 -36.45 -9.78
C ARG A 138 11.12 -37.65 -9.55
N SER A 139 9.94 -37.44 -8.99
CA SER A 139 8.79 -38.32 -9.24
C SER A 139 7.50 -37.64 -8.90
N TRP A 140 7.05 -36.80 -9.81
CA TRP A 140 5.62 -36.50 -9.97
C TRP A 140 5.37 -36.43 -11.48
N SER A 141 4.60 -37.38 -11.95
CA SER A 141 4.19 -37.57 -13.34
C SER A 141 3.33 -36.37 -13.80
N GLU A 142 3.68 -35.93 -14.99
CA GLU A 142 2.93 -35.22 -15.99
C GLU A 142 1.42 -35.00 -15.73
N SER A 143 1.07 -33.76 -15.47
CA SER A 143 -0.08 -33.08 -16.07
C SER A 143 0.13 -31.56 -15.95
N ALA A 144 0.83 -31.00 -16.93
CA ALA A 144 0.85 -29.57 -17.14
C ALA A 144 -0.52 -29.12 -17.64
N PRO A 145 -1.09 -28.02 -17.10
CA PRO A 145 -2.28 -27.43 -17.68
C PRO A 145 -1.96 -26.90 -19.08
N PRO A 146 -2.86 -27.02 -20.06
CA PRO A 146 -2.62 -26.54 -21.42
C PRO A 146 -2.57 -25.01 -21.41
N GLY A 147 -1.46 -24.43 -21.80
CA GLY A 147 -1.32 -22.98 -21.97
C GLY A 147 0.01 -22.34 -21.62
N ALA A 148 1.05 -23.11 -21.34
CA ALA A 148 2.39 -22.55 -21.21
C ALA A 148 2.96 -22.25 -22.62
N VAL A 149 2.93 -20.98 -23.03
CA VAL A 149 3.63 -20.52 -24.21
C VAL A 149 5.12 -20.54 -23.91
N SER A 150 5.86 -21.35 -24.67
CA SER A 150 7.32 -21.40 -24.61
C SER A 150 7.90 -20.09 -25.10
N HIS A 151 8.67 -19.41 -24.26
CA HIS A 151 9.49 -18.25 -24.67
C HIS A 151 10.77 -18.74 -25.35
N GLN A 152 10.70 -18.98 -26.63
CA GLN A 152 11.84 -18.89 -27.56
C GLN A 152 11.45 -17.87 -28.61
N ASP A 153 12.45 -17.04 -28.97
CA ASP A 153 12.43 -16.00 -30.01
C ASP A 153 11.88 -14.62 -29.60
N LEU A 154 12.79 -13.82 -29.05
CA LEU A 154 12.95 -12.38 -29.34
C LEU A 154 14.36 -11.95 -28.88
N ASP A 155 15.35 -12.25 -29.69
CA ASP A 155 16.62 -11.51 -29.68
C ASP A 155 16.38 -10.13 -30.28
N VAL A 156 16.50 -9.08 -29.46
CA VAL A 156 16.63 -7.70 -29.92
C VAL A 156 17.91 -7.13 -29.33
N ASP A 157 18.82 -6.81 -30.23
CA ASP A 157 20.10 -6.16 -30.04
C ASP A 157 19.95 -4.81 -29.28
N PRO A 158 20.67 -4.56 -28.18
CA PRO A 158 20.60 -3.28 -27.48
C PRO A 158 21.56 -2.27 -28.13
N GLY A 159 21.01 -1.41 -28.99
CA GLY A 159 21.70 -0.20 -29.45
C GLY A 159 21.86 0.78 -28.28
N GLU A 160 23.11 1.17 -28.04
CA GLU A 160 23.54 2.17 -27.07
C GLU A 160 22.83 3.51 -27.30
N THR A 161 22.08 3.98 -26.31
CA THR A 161 21.75 5.40 -26.15
C THR A 161 21.99 5.79 -24.71
N GLU A 162 22.95 6.67 -24.48
CA GLU A 162 23.20 7.35 -23.22
C GLU A 162 21.93 8.10 -22.79
N ALA A 163 21.25 7.60 -21.77
CA ALA A 163 20.18 8.30 -21.07
C ALA A 163 20.78 9.06 -19.89
N ALA A 164 20.77 10.39 -19.97
CA ALA A 164 21.12 11.26 -18.86
C ALA A 164 20.24 10.95 -17.63
N SER A 165 20.87 10.54 -16.55
CA SER A 165 20.22 10.28 -15.27
C SER A 165 19.78 11.60 -14.64
N LEU A 166 18.49 11.76 -14.41
CA LEU A 166 17.94 12.84 -13.58
C LEU A 166 18.25 12.60 -12.10
N PRO A 167 18.55 13.64 -11.32
CA PRO A 167 18.91 13.51 -9.92
C PRO A 167 17.70 13.10 -9.05
N VAL A 168 17.96 12.24 -8.08
CA VAL A 168 17.04 11.77 -7.05
C VAL A 168 16.73 12.93 -6.09
N GLY A 169 15.46 13.25 -5.89
CA GLY A 169 15.03 14.29 -4.94
C GLY A 169 14.05 15.34 -5.48
N ALA A 170 13.15 14.95 -6.40
CA ALA A 170 12.20 15.89 -6.97
C ALA A 170 11.01 16.17 -6.05
N GLY A 171 10.86 17.42 -5.61
CA GLY A 171 9.67 17.95 -4.95
C GLY A 171 8.69 18.52 -5.98
N ILE A 172 7.39 18.38 -5.72
CA ILE A 172 6.35 19.00 -6.56
C ILE A 172 6.00 20.36 -5.96
N VAL A 173 6.29 21.45 -6.69
CA VAL A 173 5.76 22.79 -6.37
C VAL A 173 4.52 23.03 -7.23
N VAL A 174 3.44 23.43 -6.59
CA VAL A 174 2.17 23.77 -7.25
C VAL A 174 2.10 25.30 -7.32
N ASP A 175 1.99 25.86 -8.52
CA ASP A 175 1.84 27.32 -8.73
C ASP A 175 0.42 27.81 -8.35
N ALA A 176 0.21 29.13 -8.44
CA ALA A 176 -1.06 29.77 -8.09
C ALA A 176 -2.24 29.33 -8.98
N ASP A 177 -1.97 28.77 -10.15
CA ASP A 177 -2.95 28.26 -11.12
C ASP A 177 -3.23 26.76 -10.94
N GLY A 178 -2.52 26.12 -9.99
CA GLY A 178 -2.70 24.70 -9.63
C GLY A 178 -1.90 23.73 -10.46
N ASP A 179 -0.95 24.17 -11.28
CA ASP A 179 -0.06 23.32 -12.04
C ASP A 179 1.14 22.88 -11.18
N ALA A 180 1.39 21.56 -11.17
CA ALA A 180 2.47 20.96 -10.43
C ALA A 180 3.72 20.85 -11.29
N THR A 181 4.74 21.63 -10.95
CA THR A 181 6.08 21.50 -11.53
C THR A 181 6.97 20.74 -10.56
N VAL A 182 7.66 19.71 -11.06
CA VAL A 182 8.67 19.02 -10.27
C VAL A 182 9.87 19.97 -10.13
N VAL A 183 10.04 20.56 -8.97
CA VAL A 183 11.21 21.34 -8.61
C VAL A 183 12.05 20.51 -7.67
N VAL A 184 13.27 20.20 -8.08
CA VAL A 184 14.30 19.69 -7.19
C VAL A 184 14.83 20.90 -6.42
N PRO A 185 14.57 21.03 -5.11
CA PRO A 185 15.20 22.10 -4.36
C PRO A 185 16.71 21.85 -4.33
N ASP A 186 17.49 22.85 -4.68
CA ASP A 186 18.89 22.95 -4.30
C ASP A 186 18.94 23.13 -2.76
N LEU A 187 18.66 22.05 -2.02
CA LEU A 187 18.97 22.02 -0.60
C LEU A 187 20.47 21.90 -0.47
N PRO A 188 21.15 22.78 0.29
CA PRO A 188 22.56 22.62 0.57
C PRO A 188 22.75 21.22 1.15
N GLN A 189 23.50 20.38 0.45
CA GLN A 189 23.83 19.05 0.97
C GLN A 189 24.59 19.25 2.29
N PRO A 190 24.18 18.57 3.38
CA PRO A 190 24.93 18.61 4.63
C PRO A 190 26.36 18.18 4.32
N ALA A 191 27.34 18.81 4.99
CA ALA A 191 28.72 18.38 4.89
C ALA A 191 28.80 16.86 5.20
N PRO A 192 29.70 16.10 4.55
CA PRO A 192 29.79 14.65 4.75
C PRO A 192 29.87 14.22 6.23
N ASP A 193 30.50 15.04 7.07
CA ASP A 193 30.63 14.80 8.51
C ASP A 193 29.31 14.99 9.29
N ASP A 194 28.31 15.66 8.72
CA ASP A 194 27.01 15.94 9.37
C ASP A 194 25.89 14.94 8.97
N ALA A 195 26.18 13.97 8.11
CA ALA A 195 25.17 13.03 7.58
C ALA A 195 24.47 12.22 8.67
N PHE A 196 25.20 11.77 9.69
CA PHE A 196 24.63 11.05 10.82
C PHE A 196 23.84 11.96 11.75
N ALA A 197 24.28 13.20 11.93
CA ALA A 197 23.54 14.21 12.70
C ALA A 197 22.21 14.58 12.01
N ALA A 198 22.20 14.67 10.69
CA ALA A 198 20.97 14.88 9.92
C ALA A 198 19.97 13.72 10.06
N ALA A 199 20.45 12.46 9.95
CA ALA A 199 19.62 11.27 10.18
C ALA A 199 19.08 11.23 11.63
N ALA A 200 19.92 11.59 12.59
CA ALA A 200 19.54 11.67 14.00
C ALA A 200 18.45 12.73 14.23
N ARG A 201 18.56 13.89 13.61
CA ARG A 201 17.54 14.96 13.63
C ARG A 201 16.20 14.45 13.13
N ASP A 202 16.16 13.73 12.00
CA ASP A 202 14.92 13.17 11.46
C ASP A 202 14.24 12.20 12.45
N VAL A 203 15.02 11.31 13.07
CA VAL A 203 14.51 10.33 14.04
C VAL A 203 14.02 11.02 15.32
N LEU A 204 14.80 11.98 15.86
CA LEU A 204 14.42 12.75 17.06
C LEU A 204 13.16 13.58 16.83
N ARG A 205 13.01 14.22 15.66
CA ARG A 205 11.77 14.90 15.26
C ARG A 205 10.57 13.96 15.32
N GLY A 206 10.73 12.72 14.85
CA GLY A 206 9.68 11.71 14.95
C GLY A 206 9.37 11.32 16.39
N ILE A 207 10.37 11.22 17.26
CA ILE A 207 10.20 10.88 18.67
C ILE A 207 9.44 11.98 19.42
N VAL A 208 9.77 13.27 19.17
CA VAL A 208 9.12 14.41 19.82
C VAL A 208 7.88 14.93 19.07
N ALA A 209 7.43 14.25 18.05
CA ALA A 209 6.29 14.62 17.21
C ALA A 209 6.39 16.04 16.60
N SER A 210 7.60 16.45 16.14
CA SER A 210 7.78 17.72 15.45
C SER A 210 7.04 17.76 14.12
N ALA A 211 6.37 18.88 13.80
CA ALA A 211 5.75 19.13 12.50
C ALA A 211 6.78 19.20 11.35
N GLU A 212 8.06 19.44 11.68
CA GLU A 212 9.18 19.47 10.73
C GLU A 212 9.76 18.07 10.43
N GLU A 213 9.21 17.01 11.03
CA GLU A 213 9.62 15.62 10.74
C GLU A 213 9.36 15.31 9.25
N PRO A 214 10.38 14.83 8.49
CA PRO A 214 10.28 14.78 7.03
C PRO A 214 9.33 13.73 6.47
N ALA A 215 9.08 12.62 7.20
CA ALA A 215 8.17 11.57 6.74
C ALA A 215 6.71 11.90 7.07
N ALA A 216 6.32 11.77 8.33
CA ALA A 216 4.94 11.91 8.79
C ALA A 216 4.57 13.32 9.25
N GLY A 217 5.54 14.21 9.44
CA GLY A 217 5.31 15.56 9.94
C GLY A 217 4.67 15.60 11.32
N GLY A 218 5.21 14.83 12.25
CA GLY A 218 4.73 14.74 13.62
C GLY A 218 3.48 13.88 13.84
N ARG A 219 2.95 13.20 12.79
CA ARG A 219 1.76 12.32 12.92
C ARG A 219 2.09 10.93 13.45
N ALA A 220 3.29 10.45 13.17
CA ALA A 220 3.77 9.16 13.62
C ALA A 220 5.31 9.15 13.58
N LYS A 221 5.94 8.29 14.38
CA LYS A 221 7.35 7.99 14.22
C LYS A 221 7.49 6.82 13.27
N VAL A 222 8.01 7.08 12.09
CA VAL A 222 8.30 6.07 11.07
C VAL A 222 9.64 6.35 10.42
N PHE A 223 10.27 5.33 9.85
CA PHE A 223 11.39 5.55 8.93
C PHE A 223 10.80 5.73 7.52
N GLY A 224 11.00 6.88 6.91
CA GLY A 224 10.45 7.14 5.58
C GLY A 224 11.00 8.43 4.97
N ARG A 225 11.66 8.32 3.81
CA ARG A 225 12.13 9.47 3.02
C ARG A 225 12.28 9.02 1.56
N ALA A 226 11.69 9.78 0.65
CA ALA A 226 11.70 9.45 -0.77
C ALA A 226 13.12 9.55 -1.37
N ASP A 227 13.89 10.55 -0.97
CA ASP A 227 15.29 10.76 -1.39
C ASP A 227 16.27 9.68 -0.88
N LEU A 228 15.89 8.98 0.20
CA LEU A 228 16.62 7.81 0.72
C LEU A 228 16.08 6.48 0.17
N ALA A 229 15.08 6.51 -0.69
CA ALA A 229 14.34 5.32 -1.13
C ALA A 229 13.79 4.48 0.03
N VAL A 230 13.45 5.10 1.16
CA VAL A 230 12.87 4.44 2.33
C VAL A 230 11.36 4.71 2.35
N VAL A 231 10.58 3.65 2.13
CA VAL A 231 9.11 3.69 2.10
C VAL A 231 8.59 3.52 3.54
N PRO A 232 7.73 4.41 4.04
CA PRO A 232 7.17 4.28 5.38
C PRO A 232 6.41 2.97 5.57
N THR A 233 6.59 2.36 6.74
CA THR A 233 5.83 1.19 7.17
C THR A 233 5.05 1.52 8.44
N THR A 234 3.92 0.87 8.62
CA THR A 234 3.23 0.89 9.91
C THR A 234 4.01 0.05 10.92
N SER A 235 3.75 0.25 12.20
CA SER A 235 4.33 -0.61 13.25
C SER A 235 3.58 -1.94 13.42
N ALA A 236 2.60 -2.24 12.57
CA ALA A 236 1.88 -3.51 12.62
C ALA A 236 2.79 -4.66 12.13
N ALA A 237 2.86 -5.72 12.93
CA ALA A 237 3.78 -6.83 12.67
C ALA A 237 3.56 -7.43 11.27
N GLY A 238 4.52 -7.23 10.36
CA GLY A 238 4.55 -7.87 9.05
C GLY A 238 3.51 -7.44 8.02
N SER A 239 2.63 -6.47 8.31
CA SER A 239 1.55 -6.03 7.39
C SER A 239 2.08 -5.42 6.08
N HIS A 240 3.30 -4.92 6.06
CA HIS A 240 3.95 -4.32 4.90
C HIS A 240 4.59 -5.33 3.93
N LEU A 241 4.74 -6.61 4.33
CA LEU A 241 5.39 -7.61 3.48
C LEU A 241 4.62 -7.87 2.17
N PRO A 242 3.28 -7.98 2.14
CA PRO A 242 2.54 -8.14 0.87
C PRO A 242 2.77 -6.97 -0.10
N ARG A 243 2.89 -5.74 0.40
CA ARG A 243 3.22 -4.55 -0.38
C ARG A 243 4.63 -4.63 -1.00
N ALA A 244 5.62 -5.14 -0.26
CA ALA A 244 6.96 -5.36 -0.80
C ALA A 244 6.96 -6.36 -1.97
N VAL A 245 6.18 -7.43 -1.86
CA VAL A 245 5.98 -8.41 -2.96
C VAL A 245 5.37 -7.74 -4.19
N GLY A 246 4.33 -6.94 -3.98
CA GLY A 246 3.68 -6.17 -5.05
C GLY A 246 4.62 -5.18 -5.73
N LEU A 247 5.47 -4.48 -4.96
CA LEU A 247 6.49 -3.58 -5.49
C LEU A 247 7.52 -4.34 -6.34
N GLY A 248 8.01 -5.48 -5.86
CA GLY A 248 8.95 -6.34 -6.60
C GLY A 248 8.36 -6.83 -7.93
N LEU A 249 7.10 -7.30 -7.92
CA LEU A 249 6.41 -7.72 -9.15
C LEU A 249 6.22 -6.57 -10.13
N ALA A 250 5.85 -5.38 -9.63
CA ALA A 250 5.63 -4.20 -10.46
C ALA A 250 6.93 -3.71 -11.11
N LEU A 251 8.05 -3.66 -10.36
CA LEU A 251 9.37 -3.28 -10.91
C LEU A 251 9.80 -4.25 -12.03
N GLU A 252 9.58 -5.55 -11.85
CA GLU A 252 9.91 -6.52 -12.88
C GLU A 252 9.03 -6.37 -14.13
N ARG A 253 7.75 -6.04 -13.98
CA ARG A 253 6.84 -5.75 -15.09
C ARG A 253 7.25 -4.49 -15.86
N LEU A 254 7.56 -3.41 -15.13
CA LEU A 254 8.07 -2.16 -15.73
C LEU A 254 9.38 -2.39 -16.47
N ARG A 255 10.28 -3.23 -15.96
CA ARG A 255 11.54 -3.61 -16.62
C ARG A 255 11.31 -4.32 -17.95
N ARG A 256 10.31 -5.20 -18.03
CA ARG A 256 10.01 -6.00 -19.23
C ARG A 256 9.24 -5.27 -20.33
N GLY A 257 8.96 -3.99 -20.22
CA GLY A 257 8.38 -3.21 -21.30
C GLY A 257 6.90 -2.84 -21.14
N THR A 258 6.34 -2.89 -19.93
CA THR A 258 5.07 -2.24 -19.64
C THR A 258 5.22 -0.71 -19.51
N ARG A 259 6.32 -0.15 -20.02
CA ARG A 259 6.52 1.29 -20.11
C ARG A 259 5.58 1.86 -21.17
N PRO A 260 4.84 2.93 -20.84
CA PRO A 260 4.12 3.69 -21.87
C PRO A 260 5.09 4.14 -22.95
N ALA A 261 4.71 3.95 -24.20
CA ALA A 261 5.57 4.23 -25.36
C ALA A 261 5.84 5.72 -25.59
N ASP A 262 5.07 6.62 -25.01
CA ASP A 262 5.13 8.06 -25.26
C ASP A 262 5.31 8.84 -23.96
N GLY A 263 6.39 9.54 -23.84
CA GLY A 263 6.90 10.64 -23.02
C GLY A 263 6.14 11.22 -21.80
N GLU A 264 4.96 10.77 -21.47
CA GLU A 264 4.11 11.26 -20.37
C GLU A 264 4.01 10.30 -19.16
N ALA A 265 4.74 9.18 -19.20
CA ALA A 265 4.83 8.35 -18.00
C ALA A 265 5.77 9.03 -17.01
N GLU A 266 5.27 9.40 -15.84
CA GLU A 266 6.14 9.64 -14.68
C GLU A 266 7.17 8.51 -14.63
N ALA A 267 8.44 8.85 -14.66
CA ALA A 267 9.53 7.88 -14.61
C ALA A 267 9.28 6.97 -13.40
N ALA A 268 9.47 5.66 -13.57
CA ALA A 268 9.38 4.74 -12.44
C ALA A 268 10.26 5.29 -11.30
N PRO A 269 9.75 5.38 -10.06
CA PRO A 269 10.47 6.04 -8.98
C PRO A 269 11.80 5.36 -8.60
N TRP A 270 12.01 4.14 -9.11
CA TRP A 270 13.23 3.37 -8.83
C TRP A 270 13.84 2.75 -10.10
N PRO A 271 15.17 2.46 -10.08
CA PRO A 271 15.84 1.79 -11.19
C PRO A 271 15.20 0.43 -11.55
N ALA A 272 15.21 0.08 -12.83
CA ALA A 272 14.62 -1.17 -13.32
C ALA A 272 15.28 -2.43 -12.75
N ASP A 273 16.55 -2.35 -12.33
CA ASP A 273 17.29 -3.44 -11.70
C ASP A 273 17.30 -3.37 -10.15
N ALA A 274 16.52 -2.46 -9.56
CA ALA A 274 16.43 -2.31 -8.11
C ALA A 274 16.04 -3.63 -7.41
N VAL A 275 16.52 -3.78 -6.18
CA VAL A 275 16.15 -4.83 -5.23
C VAL A 275 15.21 -4.22 -4.20
N VAL A 276 14.03 -4.78 -4.02
CA VAL A 276 13.13 -4.36 -2.94
C VAL A 276 13.60 -5.00 -1.64
N VAL A 277 13.93 -4.19 -0.66
CA VAL A 277 14.31 -4.65 0.67
C VAL A 277 13.13 -4.57 1.61
N CYS A 278 12.84 -5.65 2.32
CA CYS A 278 11.72 -5.72 3.27
C CYS A 278 12.22 -6.27 4.61
N ALA A 279 12.39 -5.39 5.59
CA ALA A 279 12.85 -5.75 6.92
C ALA A 279 11.66 -6.06 7.85
N PHE A 280 11.79 -7.10 8.67
CA PHE A 280 10.81 -7.51 9.68
C PHE A 280 11.52 -8.27 10.82
N ASP A 281 10.85 -8.44 11.96
CA ASP A 281 11.38 -9.19 13.10
C ASP A 281 10.84 -10.64 13.16
N ASP A 282 11.38 -11.42 14.10
CA ASP A 282 11.00 -12.79 14.38
C ASP A 282 9.51 -12.92 14.76
N GLY A 283 8.95 -11.96 15.51
CA GLY A 283 7.53 -11.93 15.86
C GLY A 283 6.61 -11.76 14.65
N ALA A 284 7.09 -11.11 13.60
CA ALA A 284 6.34 -10.95 12.34
C ALA A 284 6.39 -12.19 11.45
N ALA A 285 7.37 -13.08 11.60
CA ALA A 285 7.57 -14.24 10.72
C ALA A 285 6.36 -15.19 10.65
N ASP A 286 5.61 -15.30 11.74
CA ASP A 286 4.41 -16.13 11.87
C ASP A 286 3.10 -15.35 11.63
N HIS A 287 3.18 -14.04 11.43
CA HIS A 287 1.99 -13.23 11.17
C HIS A 287 1.32 -13.61 9.84
N ALA A 288 -0.01 -13.56 9.82
CA ALA A 288 -0.80 -13.97 8.65
C ALA A 288 -0.39 -13.24 7.36
N ALA A 289 -0.18 -11.91 7.42
CA ALA A 289 0.25 -11.12 6.28
C ALA A 289 1.65 -11.50 5.79
N ALA A 290 2.60 -11.77 6.70
CA ALA A 290 3.94 -12.23 6.34
C ALA A 290 3.88 -13.63 5.69
N THR A 291 3.10 -14.54 6.25
CA THR A 291 2.88 -15.87 5.68
C THR A 291 2.25 -15.78 4.29
N ALA A 292 1.25 -14.94 4.09
CA ALA A 292 0.63 -14.70 2.78
C ALA A 292 1.66 -14.15 1.76
N ALA A 293 2.48 -13.17 2.16
CA ALA A 293 3.52 -12.59 1.32
C ALA A 293 4.57 -13.60 0.89
N LEU A 294 5.13 -14.37 1.83
CA LEU A 294 6.13 -15.40 1.54
C LEU A 294 5.56 -16.52 0.67
N ASN A 295 4.31 -16.94 0.93
CA ASN A 295 3.63 -17.96 0.12
C ASN A 295 3.39 -17.46 -1.31
N THR A 296 2.89 -16.25 -1.48
CA THR A 296 2.66 -15.61 -2.79
C THR A 296 3.96 -15.47 -3.58
N THR A 297 5.04 -15.06 -2.90
CA THR A 297 6.36 -14.93 -3.49
C THR A 297 6.87 -16.27 -4.02
N GLY A 298 6.75 -17.34 -3.21
CA GLY A 298 7.15 -18.70 -3.62
C GLY A 298 6.30 -19.24 -4.76
N TRP A 299 4.99 -18.97 -4.75
CA TRP A 299 4.09 -19.39 -5.83
C TRP A 299 4.43 -18.70 -7.16
N TYR A 300 4.71 -17.40 -7.15
CA TYR A 300 5.12 -16.68 -8.36
C TYR A 300 6.46 -17.20 -8.90
N ASP A 301 7.44 -17.48 -8.03
CA ASP A 301 8.71 -18.10 -8.47
C ASP A 301 8.48 -19.47 -9.09
N HIS A 302 7.61 -20.29 -8.50
CA HIS A 302 7.22 -21.59 -9.04
C HIS A 302 6.56 -21.49 -10.43
N THR A 303 5.74 -20.47 -10.64
CA THR A 303 5.08 -20.21 -11.94
C THR A 303 6.01 -19.51 -12.96
N GLY A 304 7.28 -19.30 -12.62
CA GLY A 304 8.27 -18.70 -13.50
C GLY A 304 8.26 -17.17 -13.54
N LEU A 305 7.43 -16.52 -12.73
CA LEU A 305 7.45 -15.07 -12.57
C LEU A 305 8.60 -14.66 -11.64
N ARG A 306 9.11 -13.47 -11.84
CA ARG A 306 10.26 -12.94 -11.09
C ARG A 306 9.81 -11.85 -10.13
N ILE A 307 10.31 -11.93 -8.88
CA ILE A 307 10.04 -10.97 -7.82
C ILE A 307 11.36 -10.64 -7.11
N PRO A 308 12.00 -9.52 -7.43
CA PRO A 308 13.31 -9.16 -6.86
C PRO A 308 13.15 -8.57 -5.45
N VAL A 309 12.76 -9.37 -4.48
CA VAL A 309 12.62 -8.99 -3.07
C VAL A 309 13.67 -9.70 -2.23
N LEU A 310 14.37 -8.92 -1.41
CA LEU A 310 15.21 -9.39 -0.32
C LEU A 310 14.45 -9.17 0.99
N PHE A 311 13.93 -10.22 1.58
CA PHE A 311 13.37 -10.23 2.91
C PHE A 311 14.51 -10.27 3.93
N VAL A 312 14.52 -9.37 4.92
CA VAL A 312 15.51 -9.32 5.98
C VAL A 312 14.81 -9.57 7.31
N CYS A 313 15.00 -10.74 7.88
CA CYS A 313 14.42 -11.12 9.16
C CYS A 313 15.46 -10.95 10.28
N ALA A 314 15.20 -10.05 11.22
CA ALA A 314 16.00 -9.91 12.43
C ALA A 314 15.41 -10.79 13.54
N ASP A 315 16.10 -11.88 13.89
CA ASP A 315 15.68 -12.85 14.89
C ASP A 315 16.31 -12.50 16.25
N GLY A 316 15.52 -11.86 17.10
CA GLY A 316 15.88 -11.46 18.47
C GLY A 316 15.56 -12.52 19.53
N GLY A 317 15.18 -13.74 19.11
CA GLY A 317 14.97 -14.86 20.02
C GLY A 317 13.66 -14.82 20.81
N THR A 318 12.62 -14.12 20.34
CA THR A 318 11.29 -14.12 20.97
C THR A 318 10.48 -15.36 20.63
N SER A 319 10.72 -15.95 19.50
CA SER A 319 10.14 -17.23 19.09
C SER A 319 10.86 -18.43 19.72
N ALA A 320 10.25 -19.62 19.64
CA ALA A 320 10.90 -20.85 20.08
C ALA A 320 12.22 -21.06 19.33
N GLU A 321 13.25 -21.53 20.04
CA GLU A 321 14.59 -21.70 19.49
C GLU A 321 14.59 -22.49 18.18
N GLY A 322 15.21 -21.92 17.14
CA GLY A 322 15.31 -22.51 15.81
C GLY A 322 14.02 -22.48 14.97
N TRP A 323 12.90 -22.02 15.53
CA TRP A 323 11.60 -22.00 14.83
C TRP A 323 11.61 -21.07 13.60
N VAL A 324 12.08 -19.85 13.74
CA VAL A 324 12.16 -18.86 12.65
C VAL A 324 13.05 -19.38 11.52
N ALA A 325 14.22 -19.89 11.85
CA ALA A 325 15.15 -20.48 10.88
C ALA A 325 14.50 -21.65 10.12
N ALA A 326 13.80 -22.56 10.82
CA ALA A 326 13.11 -23.69 10.21
C ALA A 326 12.00 -23.22 9.28
N THR A 327 11.17 -22.27 9.73
CA THR A 327 10.06 -21.71 8.97
C THR A 327 10.54 -21.01 7.69
N LEU A 328 11.55 -20.14 7.77
CA LEU A 328 12.07 -19.41 6.62
C LEU A 328 12.80 -20.32 5.63
N ARG A 329 13.56 -21.29 6.14
CA ARG A 329 14.31 -22.27 5.32
C ARG A 329 13.40 -23.20 4.53
N ALA A 330 12.21 -23.47 5.05
CA ALA A 330 11.23 -24.36 4.41
C ALA A 330 10.39 -23.66 3.30
N ARG A 331 10.54 -22.32 3.09
CA ARG A 331 9.72 -21.59 2.10
C ARG A 331 10.13 -21.94 0.68
N PRO A 332 9.23 -22.56 -0.13
CA PRO A 332 9.53 -22.92 -1.51
C PRO A 332 9.83 -21.67 -2.35
N GLY A 333 10.77 -21.76 -3.28
CA GLY A 333 11.07 -20.70 -4.25
C GLY A 333 11.82 -19.49 -3.68
N ILE A 334 12.05 -19.42 -2.37
CA ILE A 334 12.79 -18.34 -1.71
C ILE A 334 14.15 -18.86 -1.27
N ARG A 335 15.25 -18.24 -1.75
CA ARG A 335 16.60 -18.64 -1.35
C ARG A 335 16.90 -18.13 0.07
N TYR A 336 17.38 -19.04 0.92
CA TYR A 336 17.72 -18.73 2.31
C TYR A 336 19.20 -18.40 2.47
N PHE A 337 19.49 -17.29 3.14
CA PHE A 337 20.79 -16.87 3.62
C PHE A 337 20.72 -16.64 5.12
N ALA A 338 21.80 -16.81 5.83
CA ALA A 338 21.86 -16.54 7.28
C ALA A 338 23.22 -15.96 7.67
N ALA A 339 23.21 -15.03 8.63
CA ALA A 339 24.41 -14.46 9.24
C ALA A 339 24.17 -14.17 10.72
N ASP A 340 25.25 -14.08 11.48
CA ASP A 340 25.21 -13.53 12.82
C ASP A 340 25.16 -12.00 12.73
N GLY A 341 24.02 -11.40 13.03
CA GLY A 341 23.81 -9.94 12.99
C GLY A 341 24.68 -9.16 13.99
N THR A 342 25.37 -9.83 14.89
CA THR A 342 26.35 -9.19 15.78
C THR A 342 27.73 -9.06 15.14
N ASP A 343 28.04 -9.82 14.09
CA ASP A 343 29.27 -9.72 13.29
C ASP A 343 29.03 -8.90 12.02
N VAL A 344 29.50 -7.64 12.04
CA VAL A 344 29.27 -6.68 10.96
C VAL A 344 29.91 -7.11 9.63
N ALA A 345 31.09 -7.74 9.67
CA ALA A 345 31.82 -8.17 8.48
C ALA A 345 31.17 -9.39 7.83
N ALA A 346 30.79 -10.40 8.64
CA ALA A 346 30.05 -11.55 8.17
C ALA A 346 28.67 -11.15 7.62
N THR A 347 27.95 -10.26 8.32
CA THR A 347 26.65 -9.74 7.87
C THR A 347 26.76 -9.02 6.54
N TYR A 348 27.74 -8.13 6.37
CA TYR A 348 27.97 -7.42 5.10
C TYR A 348 28.20 -8.39 3.94
N ARG A 349 29.09 -9.36 4.12
CA ARG A 349 29.42 -10.35 3.08
C ARG A 349 28.19 -11.15 2.64
N VAL A 350 27.42 -11.68 3.60
CA VAL A 350 26.22 -12.49 3.29
C VAL A 350 25.11 -11.62 2.71
N ALA A 351 24.94 -10.39 3.19
CA ALA A 351 23.98 -9.43 2.66
C ALA A 351 24.31 -9.03 1.20
N ALA A 352 25.59 -8.81 0.90
CA ALA A 352 26.04 -8.51 -0.46
C ALA A 352 25.82 -9.69 -1.41
N GLU A 353 26.09 -10.93 -0.97
CA GLU A 353 25.79 -12.15 -1.74
C GLU A 353 24.28 -12.26 -2.00
N ALA A 354 23.45 -12.04 -0.98
CA ALA A 354 22.01 -12.12 -1.10
C ALA A 354 21.44 -11.02 -2.03
N ALA A 355 21.90 -9.78 -1.89
CA ALA A 355 21.50 -8.66 -2.73
C ALA A 355 21.89 -8.89 -4.20
N GLU A 356 23.12 -9.36 -4.44
CA GLU A 356 23.59 -9.68 -5.78
C GLU A 356 22.83 -10.86 -6.40
N TRP A 357 22.51 -11.89 -5.63
CA TRP A 357 21.64 -12.97 -6.05
C TRP A 357 20.28 -12.44 -6.52
N VAL A 358 19.59 -11.64 -5.68
CA VAL A 358 18.29 -11.08 -6.02
C VAL A 358 18.38 -10.19 -7.25
N ARG A 359 19.42 -9.35 -7.35
CA ARG A 359 19.63 -8.42 -8.46
C ARG A 359 19.84 -9.15 -9.79
N ARG A 360 20.71 -10.14 -9.82
CA ARG A 360 21.04 -10.90 -11.06
C ARG A 360 19.95 -11.88 -11.44
N GLN A 361 19.43 -12.64 -10.48
CA GLN A 361 18.45 -13.69 -10.77
C GLN A 361 17.02 -13.16 -10.84
N ARG A 362 16.79 -11.95 -10.33
CA ARG A 362 15.44 -11.38 -10.16
C ARG A 362 14.51 -12.30 -9.38
N ARG A 363 15.05 -13.12 -8.50
CA ARG A 363 14.35 -14.12 -7.68
C ARG A 363 14.42 -13.73 -6.22
N PRO A 364 13.41 -14.09 -5.42
CA PRO A 364 13.37 -13.71 -4.03
C PRO A 364 14.40 -14.43 -3.18
N ALA A 365 14.86 -13.73 -2.14
CA ALA A 365 15.68 -14.33 -1.10
C ALA A 365 15.23 -13.86 0.28
N VAL A 366 15.58 -14.63 1.31
CA VAL A 366 15.48 -14.23 2.71
C VAL A 366 16.87 -14.24 3.33
N LEU A 367 17.23 -13.15 3.99
CA LEU A 367 18.37 -13.00 4.84
C LEU A 367 17.91 -13.07 6.30
N HIS A 368 18.28 -14.13 6.98
CA HIS A 368 18.00 -14.35 8.39
C HIS A 368 19.19 -13.91 9.22
N LEU A 369 19.01 -12.89 10.05
CA LEU A 369 20.04 -12.35 10.94
C LEU A 369 19.70 -12.72 12.38
N SER A 370 20.62 -13.37 13.09
CA SER A 370 20.48 -13.45 14.53
C SER A 370 20.76 -12.08 15.14
N ALA A 371 19.87 -11.60 15.99
CA ALA A 371 19.95 -10.34 16.70
C ALA A 371 19.88 -10.58 18.20
N VAL A 372 20.09 -9.53 18.99
CA VAL A 372 19.93 -9.56 20.45
C VAL A 372 18.99 -8.44 20.88
N ARG A 373 18.40 -8.55 22.06
CA ARG A 373 17.51 -7.54 22.63
C ARG A 373 18.09 -7.02 23.93
N LEU A 374 18.90 -5.99 23.84
CA LEU A 374 19.73 -5.54 24.95
C LEU A 374 18.96 -4.83 26.06
N MET A 375 17.80 -4.23 25.75
CA MET A 375 17.04 -3.46 26.73
C MET A 375 15.79 -4.19 27.25
N GLU A 376 15.32 -5.22 26.55
CA GLU A 376 14.09 -5.95 26.92
C GLU A 376 14.34 -7.24 27.72
N GLN A 377 15.51 -7.85 27.57
CA GLN A 377 15.89 -9.11 28.23
C GLN A 377 17.10 -8.93 29.14
N GLY A 378 17.20 -9.75 30.16
CA GLY A 378 18.25 -9.61 31.17
C GLY A 378 19.67 -9.95 30.69
N ASP A 379 20.66 -9.86 31.60
CA ASP A 379 22.12 -9.83 31.41
C ASP A 379 22.81 -10.85 30.48
N GLY A 380 22.09 -11.83 29.91
CA GLY A 380 22.69 -12.92 29.13
C GLY A 380 23.29 -12.53 27.79
N ASP A 381 22.76 -11.53 27.13
CA ASP A 381 23.09 -11.18 25.74
C ASP A 381 24.06 -9.99 25.57
N ALA A 382 24.42 -9.38 26.63
CA ALA A 382 25.30 -8.20 26.57
C ALA A 382 26.74 -8.51 26.06
N ALA A 383 27.19 -9.77 26.11
CA ALA A 383 28.44 -10.19 25.49
C ALA A 383 28.36 -10.23 23.96
N ARG A 384 27.15 -10.30 23.40
CA ARG A 384 26.84 -10.34 21.97
C ARG A 384 26.41 -8.97 21.42
N ASP A 385 26.71 -7.88 22.11
CA ASP A 385 26.40 -6.52 21.66
C ASP A 385 27.05 -6.23 20.29
N PRO A 386 26.29 -5.95 19.22
CA PRO A 386 26.83 -5.75 17.87
C PRO A 386 27.75 -4.51 17.80
N LEU A 387 27.48 -3.47 18.59
CA LEU A 387 28.31 -2.28 18.61
C LEU A 387 29.69 -2.57 19.23
N LEU A 388 29.74 -3.34 20.33
CA LEU A 388 30.99 -3.81 20.92
C LEU A 388 31.74 -4.79 20.02
N ALA A 389 31.03 -5.66 19.31
CA ALA A 389 31.67 -6.57 18.36
C ALA A 389 32.38 -5.79 17.25
N THR A 390 31.75 -4.75 16.70
CA THR A 390 32.35 -3.86 15.69
C THR A 390 33.51 -3.07 16.24
N ALA A 391 33.43 -2.57 17.49
CA ALA A 391 34.53 -1.88 18.14
C ALA A 391 35.75 -2.79 18.32
N ARG A 392 35.54 -4.02 18.78
CA ARG A 392 36.60 -5.05 18.89
C ARG A 392 37.24 -5.37 17.55
N LEU A 393 36.42 -5.50 16.49
CA LEU A 393 36.93 -5.70 15.14
C LEU A 393 37.85 -4.54 14.71
N LEU A 394 37.44 -3.29 14.91
CA LEU A 394 38.22 -2.10 14.54
C LEU A 394 39.57 -2.05 15.28
N VAL A 395 39.57 -2.36 16.58
CA VAL A 395 40.83 -2.35 17.41
C VAL A 395 41.72 -3.51 17.04
N THR A 396 41.22 -4.74 16.99
CA THR A 396 42.01 -5.92 16.65
C THR A 396 42.57 -5.89 15.23
N SER A 397 41.84 -5.22 14.31
CA SER A 397 42.28 -5.03 12.92
C SER A 397 43.21 -3.83 12.74
N GLY A 398 43.48 -3.01 13.76
CA GLY A 398 44.45 -1.93 13.70
C GLY A 398 43.91 -0.57 13.20
N TYR A 399 42.59 -0.40 13.06
CA TYR A 399 42.00 0.82 12.47
C TYR A 399 41.68 1.90 13.51
N ALA A 400 41.42 1.52 14.77
CA ALA A 400 41.11 2.45 15.84
C ALA A 400 41.68 1.93 17.16
N SER A 401 41.85 2.80 18.17
CA SER A 401 42.05 2.43 19.57
C SER A 401 40.74 2.54 20.36
N GLY A 402 40.65 1.86 21.49
CA GLY A 402 39.53 2.00 22.40
C GLY A 402 39.28 3.44 22.84
N GLU A 403 40.36 4.21 23.07
CA GLU A 403 40.28 5.64 23.40
C GLU A 403 39.68 6.48 22.27
N GLU A 404 40.06 6.22 21.02
CA GLU A 404 39.49 6.92 19.85
C GLU A 404 38.02 6.59 19.65
N LEU A 405 37.61 5.34 19.86
CA LEU A 405 36.22 4.92 19.78
C LEU A 405 35.36 5.51 20.91
N LEU A 406 35.93 5.60 22.13
CA LEU A 406 35.27 6.27 23.24
C LEU A 406 35.12 7.77 23.00
N ALA A 407 36.16 8.43 22.47
CA ALA A 407 36.07 9.85 22.09
C ALA A 407 34.97 10.09 21.02
N ARG A 408 34.84 9.21 20.01
CA ARG A 408 33.76 9.25 19.05
C ARG A 408 32.37 9.08 19.70
N TYR A 409 32.28 8.16 20.68
CA TYR A 409 31.06 7.95 21.44
C TYR A 409 30.64 9.25 22.15
N ASP A 410 31.58 9.87 22.88
CA ASP A 410 31.32 11.11 23.59
C ASP A 410 30.97 12.28 22.67
N GLU A 411 31.70 12.46 21.59
CA GLU A 411 31.44 13.51 20.60
C GLU A 411 30.03 13.32 19.96
N ARG A 412 29.68 12.10 19.53
CA ARG A 412 28.38 11.80 18.96
C ARG A 412 27.25 12.00 19.98
N GLY A 413 27.46 11.60 21.21
CA GLY A 413 26.54 11.81 22.32
C GLY A 413 26.25 13.31 22.55
N TRP A 414 27.27 14.15 22.54
CA TRP A 414 27.12 15.61 22.62
C TRP A 414 26.35 16.19 21.43
N GLN A 415 26.67 15.76 20.21
CA GLN A 415 25.96 16.20 19.00
C GLN A 415 24.47 15.85 19.05
N LEU A 416 24.14 14.60 19.43
CA LEU A 416 22.74 14.16 19.51
C LEU A 416 21.97 14.88 20.62
N ARG A 417 22.60 15.14 21.78
CA ARG A 417 21.97 15.92 22.86
C ARG A 417 21.61 17.31 22.38
N ARG A 418 22.56 18.01 21.71
CA ARG A 418 22.28 19.32 21.12
C ARG A 418 21.11 19.27 20.10
N VAL A 419 21.14 18.26 19.21
CA VAL A 419 20.05 18.08 18.25
C VAL A 419 18.73 17.80 18.96
N ALA A 420 18.72 17.02 20.05
CA ALA A 420 17.52 16.74 20.84
C ALA A 420 16.94 18.02 21.47
N GLU A 421 17.82 18.89 22.02
CA GLU A 421 17.43 20.19 22.56
C GLU A 421 16.85 21.09 21.48
N GLU A 422 17.47 21.16 20.29
CA GLU A 422 16.99 21.97 19.17
C GLU A 422 15.60 21.54 18.68
N VAL A 423 15.34 20.23 18.57
CA VAL A 423 14.05 19.72 18.06
C VAL A 423 12.90 19.85 19.06
N LEU A 424 13.19 20.03 20.36
CA LEU A 424 12.14 20.25 21.37
C LEU A 424 11.39 21.55 21.13
N ASP A 425 12.09 22.61 20.68
CA ASP A 425 11.54 23.93 20.40
C ASP A 425 10.79 24.00 19.04
N GLU A 426 10.87 22.93 18.22
CA GLU A 426 10.20 22.90 16.93
C GLU A 426 8.66 22.82 17.08
N PRO A 427 7.91 23.37 16.11
CA PRO A 427 6.44 23.39 16.17
C PRO A 427 5.86 21.98 16.15
N LYS A 428 4.76 21.78 16.89
CA LYS A 428 3.92 20.58 16.86
C LYS A 428 2.67 20.84 16.02
N LEU A 429 2.01 19.77 15.55
CA LEU A 429 0.73 19.91 14.87
C LEU A 429 -0.32 20.51 15.83
N ALA A 430 -0.87 21.65 15.47
CA ALA A 430 -1.76 22.43 16.34
C ALA A 430 -3.22 22.49 15.84
N SER A 431 -3.51 22.07 14.61
CA SER A 431 -4.86 22.17 14.07
C SER A 431 -5.37 20.85 13.50
N PRO A 432 -6.68 20.54 13.70
CA PRO A 432 -7.30 19.36 13.08
C PRO A 432 -7.17 19.35 11.54
N VAL A 433 -7.22 20.52 10.91
CA VAL A 433 -7.11 20.67 9.45
C VAL A 433 -5.74 20.22 8.96
N GLU A 434 -4.66 20.59 9.65
CA GLU A 434 -3.29 20.14 9.32
C GLU A 434 -3.15 18.63 9.47
N ILE A 435 -3.76 18.05 10.50
CA ILE A 435 -3.68 16.61 10.76
C ILE A 435 -4.38 15.83 9.64
N VAL A 436 -5.62 16.20 9.29
CA VAL A 436 -6.46 15.41 8.36
C VAL A 436 -6.18 15.68 6.89
N ARG A 437 -5.49 16.79 6.57
CA ARG A 437 -5.24 17.23 5.17
C ARG A 437 -4.68 16.11 4.28
N GLU A 438 -3.80 15.30 4.82
CA GLU A 438 -3.11 14.24 4.05
C GLU A 438 -3.91 12.92 3.97
N LEU A 439 -4.96 12.74 4.78
CA LEU A 439 -5.77 11.50 4.75
C LEU A 439 -6.51 11.32 3.42
N ALA A 440 -7.14 12.39 2.94
CA ALA A 440 -7.93 12.34 1.72
C ALA A 440 -7.87 13.68 0.98
N PRO A 441 -6.72 14.06 0.41
CA PRO A 441 -6.65 15.26 -0.39
C PRO A 441 -7.52 15.07 -1.63
N ARG A 442 -8.66 15.76 -1.66
CA ARG A 442 -9.58 15.70 -2.80
C ARG A 442 -9.35 16.92 -3.68
N ARG A 443 -9.08 16.64 -4.93
CA ARG A 443 -8.89 17.64 -5.95
C ARG A 443 -9.96 17.48 -7.03
N PRO A 444 -11.26 17.78 -6.73
CA PRO A 444 -12.37 17.48 -7.62
C PRO A 444 -12.23 18.13 -9.00
N VAL A 445 -11.63 19.32 -9.07
CA VAL A 445 -11.36 20.00 -10.34
C VAL A 445 -10.34 19.22 -11.18
N ARG A 446 -9.26 18.72 -10.56
CA ARG A 446 -8.26 17.90 -11.27
C ARG A 446 -8.83 16.56 -11.72
N VAL A 447 -9.65 15.92 -10.87
CA VAL A 447 -10.33 14.67 -11.22
C VAL A 447 -11.29 14.89 -12.40
N SER A 448 -12.10 15.96 -12.39
CA SER A 448 -12.98 16.31 -13.50
C SER A 448 -12.20 16.59 -14.79
N ARG A 449 -11.07 17.31 -14.69
CA ARG A 449 -10.16 17.57 -15.81
C ARG A 449 -9.59 16.27 -16.38
N ALA A 450 -9.11 15.36 -15.53
CA ALA A 450 -8.59 14.07 -15.96
C ALA A 450 -9.65 13.22 -16.69
N VAL A 451 -10.91 13.25 -16.24
CA VAL A 451 -12.02 12.61 -16.97
C VAL A 451 -12.27 13.27 -18.32
N ALA A 452 -12.18 14.60 -18.40
CA ALA A 452 -12.35 15.33 -19.67
C ALA A 452 -11.17 15.06 -20.64
N GLU A 453 -9.95 14.94 -20.15
CA GLU A 453 -8.77 14.57 -20.94
C GLU A 453 -8.90 13.14 -21.50
N ALA A 454 -9.31 12.18 -20.66
CA ALA A 454 -9.61 10.80 -21.09
C ALA A 454 -10.71 10.78 -22.17
N ALA A 455 -11.76 11.59 -22.02
CA ALA A 455 -12.82 11.75 -22.99
C ALA A 455 -12.28 12.29 -24.33
N ALA A 456 -11.49 13.35 -24.29
CA ALA A 456 -10.88 13.96 -25.48
C ALA A 456 -9.91 12.98 -26.17
N HIS A 457 -9.11 12.23 -25.41
CA HIS A 457 -8.22 11.20 -25.94
C HIS A 457 -9.04 10.09 -26.65
N ALA A 458 -10.04 9.54 -25.98
CA ALA A 458 -10.87 8.46 -26.54
C ALA A 458 -11.69 8.87 -27.76
N ALA A 459 -12.12 10.14 -27.82
CA ALA A 459 -12.84 10.70 -28.99
C ALA A 459 -11.91 11.10 -30.13
N GLY A 460 -10.62 11.35 -29.85
CA GLY A 460 -9.62 11.87 -30.78
C GLY A 460 -8.48 10.89 -31.07
N PRO A 461 -7.26 11.12 -30.56
CA PRO A 461 -6.08 10.31 -30.90
C PRO A 461 -6.22 8.82 -30.55
N GLY A 462 -6.94 8.47 -29.48
CA GLY A 462 -7.17 7.10 -29.01
C GLY A 462 -8.35 6.39 -29.73
N ALA A 463 -9.13 7.07 -30.56
CA ALA A 463 -10.36 6.50 -31.15
C ALA A 463 -10.10 5.23 -32.00
N GLY A 464 -8.97 5.20 -32.72
CA GLY A 464 -8.60 4.03 -33.53
C GLY A 464 -8.29 2.81 -32.66
N ALA A 465 -7.44 2.97 -31.66
CA ALA A 465 -7.10 1.90 -30.71
C ALA A 465 -8.33 1.43 -29.92
N ARG A 466 -9.23 2.34 -29.56
CA ARG A 466 -10.49 2.04 -28.90
C ARG A 466 -11.40 1.20 -29.79
N ALA A 467 -11.56 1.60 -31.06
CA ALA A 467 -12.36 0.83 -32.04
C ALA A 467 -11.79 -0.59 -32.21
N GLU A 468 -10.48 -0.74 -32.33
CA GLU A 468 -9.82 -2.03 -32.44
C GLU A 468 -10.05 -2.89 -31.18
N ALA A 469 -9.86 -2.35 -29.98
CA ALA A 469 -10.06 -3.06 -28.72
C ALA A 469 -11.50 -3.57 -28.53
N PHE A 470 -12.49 -2.88 -29.11
CA PHE A 470 -13.88 -3.31 -29.12
C PHE A 470 -14.30 -4.06 -30.41
N GLY A 471 -13.34 -4.54 -31.22
CA GLY A 471 -13.61 -5.31 -32.43
C GLY A 471 -14.43 -4.56 -33.50
N GLY A 472 -14.24 -3.25 -33.62
CA GLY A 472 -14.93 -2.36 -34.54
C GLY A 472 -16.33 -1.93 -34.12
N LYS A 473 -16.83 -2.41 -32.96
CA LYS A 473 -18.16 -2.08 -32.43
C LYS A 473 -18.05 -1.57 -30.97
N PRO A 474 -17.73 -0.29 -30.75
CA PRO A 474 -17.66 0.31 -29.43
C PRO A 474 -18.99 0.16 -28.65
N PRO A 475 -18.96 0.17 -27.32
CA PRO A 475 -20.12 -0.14 -26.49
C PRO A 475 -21.32 0.78 -26.71
N GLU A 476 -21.12 2.05 -27.05
CA GLU A 476 -22.17 3.01 -27.39
C GLU A 476 -22.94 2.63 -28.67
N LEU A 477 -22.42 1.71 -29.50
CA LEU A 477 -23.07 1.21 -30.71
C LEU A 477 -23.72 -0.18 -30.52
N THR A 478 -23.64 -0.75 -29.32
CA THR A 478 -24.16 -2.10 -29.04
C THR A 478 -25.61 -2.11 -28.54
N GLY A 479 -26.17 -0.93 -28.22
CA GLY A 479 -27.44 -0.74 -27.53
C GLY A 479 -27.31 -0.74 -26.01
N PRO A 480 -28.44 -0.74 -25.29
CA PRO A 480 -28.43 -0.64 -23.83
C PRO A 480 -27.72 -1.80 -23.17
N LEU A 481 -26.87 -1.48 -22.19
CA LEU A 481 -26.03 -2.41 -21.45
C LEU A 481 -26.60 -2.72 -20.07
N THR A 482 -26.27 -3.91 -19.56
CA THR A 482 -26.43 -4.27 -18.15
C THR A 482 -25.32 -3.67 -17.28
N LEU A 483 -25.47 -3.73 -15.95
CA LEU A 483 -24.46 -3.24 -15.01
C LEU A 483 -23.07 -3.89 -15.25
N ALA A 484 -23.01 -5.21 -15.39
CA ALA A 484 -21.78 -5.95 -15.65
C ALA A 484 -21.11 -5.53 -16.97
N GLN A 485 -21.89 -5.38 -18.03
CA GLN A 485 -21.39 -4.95 -19.35
C GLN A 485 -20.86 -3.50 -19.31
N SER A 486 -21.55 -2.60 -18.59
CA SER A 486 -21.11 -1.22 -18.43
C SER A 486 -19.79 -1.12 -17.64
N ILE A 487 -19.61 -1.93 -16.61
CA ILE A 487 -18.34 -2.02 -15.84
C ILE A 487 -17.23 -2.59 -16.73
N ASN A 488 -17.48 -3.67 -17.48
CA ASN A 488 -16.50 -4.24 -18.42
C ASN A 488 -16.01 -3.21 -19.44
N ALA A 489 -16.94 -2.49 -20.06
CA ALA A 489 -16.63 -1.46 -21.03
C ALA A 489 -15.81 -0.31 -20.42
N ALA A 490 -16.16 0.12 -19.20
CA ALA A 490 -15.43 1.17 -18.49
C ALA A 490 -14.02 0.74 -18.05
N LEU A 491 -13.82 -0.54 -17.69
CA LEU A 491 -12.49 -1.11 -17.43
C LEU A 491 -11.65 -1.09 -18.71
N ALA A 492 -12.22 -1.52 -19.84
CA ALA A 492 -11.51 -1.49 -21.13
C ALA A 492 -11.10 -0.05 -21.52
N ASP A 493 -12.01 0.91 -21.40
CA ASP A 493 -11.74 2.32 -21.66
C ASP A 493 -10.65 2.87 -20.70
N GLY A 494 -10.69 2.55 -19.42
CA GLY A 494 -9.67 2.93 -18.44
C GLY A 494 -8.30 2.32 -18.71
N MET A 495 -8.26 1.09 -19.23
CA MET A 495 -7.02 0.44 -19.65
C MET A 495 -6.44 1.04 -20.94
N LEU A 496 -7.26 1.58 -21.80
CA LEU A 496 -6.84 2.31 -23.00
C LEU A 496 -6.30 3.71 -22.64
N ASP A 497 -6.98 4.40 -21.71
CA ASP A 497 -6.56 5.74 -21.24
C ASP A 497 -5.22 5.70 -20.50
N HIS A 498 -5.00 4.66 -19.68
CA HIS A 498 -3.79 4.56 -18.86
C HIS A 498 -3.09 3.21 -19.06
N PRO A 499 -1.96 3.18 -19.81
CA PRO A 499 -1.21 1.95 -20.10
C PRO A 499 -0.71 1.20 -18.86
N GLY A 500 -0.49 1.90 -17.75
CA GLY A 500 -0.11 1.31 -16.45
C GLY A 500 -1.27 0.67 -15.69
N THR A 501 -2.50 0.69 -16.20
CA THR A 501 -3.64 0.03 -15.54
C THR A 501 -3.53 -1.49 -15.66
N ALA A 502 -3.63 -2.19 -14.52
CA ALA A 502 -3.63 -3.65 -14.45
C ALA A 502 -4.84 -4.16 -13.66
N VAL A 503 -5.58 -5.11 -14.22
CA VAL A 503 -6.74 -5.78 -13.60
C VAL A 503 -6.33 -7.19 -13.20
N PHE A 504 -6.47 -7.54 -11.94
CA PHE A 504 -6.04 -8.84 -11.44
C PHE A 504 -6.82 -9.28 -10.20
N GLY A 505 -6.83 -10.57 -9.95
CA GLY A 505 -7.55 -11.18 -8.84
C GLY A 505 -7.72 -12.68 -9.05
N HIS A 506 -8.63 -13.30 -8.34
CA HIS A 506 -8.94 -14.71 -8.49
C HIS A 506 -9.92 -14.92 -9.66
N ASP A 507 -9.56 -15.73 -10.65
CA ASP A 507 -10.33 -16.08 -11.84
C ASP A 507 -10.67 -14.88 -12.76
N VAL A 508 -9.96 -13.77 -12.64
CA VAL A 508 -10.22 -12.51 -13.37
C VAL A 508 -9.83 -12.61 -14.85
N ALA A 509 -8.77 -13.37 -15.14
CA ALA A 509 -8.19 -13.41 -16.49
C ALA A 509 -8.77 -14.54 -17.35
N ALA A 510 -8.58 -15.79 -16.95
CA ALA A 510 -8.94 -16.93 -17.78
C ALA A 510 -10.47 -17.17 -17.85
N GLN A 511 -11.15 -16.96 -16.73
CA GLN A 511 -12.60 -17.18 -16.61
C GLN A 511 -13.45 -15.91 -16.86
N GLY A 512 -12.81 -14.74 -16.93
CA GLY A 512 -13.54 -13.47 -17.07
C GLY A 512 -14.23 -13.02 -15.78
N GLY A 513 -13.73 -13.48 -14.61
CA GLY A 513 -14.33 -13.27 -13.31
C GLY A 513 -15.52 -14.20 -13.03
N VAL A 514 -15.91 -14.32 -11.77
CA VAL A 514 -16.99 -15.25 -11.33
C VAL A 514 -18.34 -14.90 -11.95
N TYR A 515 -18.55 -13.63 -12.28
CA TYR A 515 -19.79 -13.10 -12.80
C TYR A 515 -19.67 -12.57 -14.24
N GLY A 516 -18.58 -12.86 -14.95
CA GLY A 516 -18.34 -12.44 -16.33
C GLY A 516 -17.98 -10.96 -16.51
N VAL A 517 -17.73 -10.21 -15.42
CA VAL A 517 -17.48 -8.75 -15.50
C VAL A 517 -16.18 -8.41 -16.21
N THR A 518 -15.17 -9.28 -16.12
CA THR A 518 -13.85 -9.08 -16.75
C THR A 518 -13.66 -9.92 -18.03
N GLU A 519 -14.75 -10.51 -18.55
CA GLU A 519 -14.72 -11.34 -19.77
C GLU A 519 -14.07 -10.60 -20.96
N GLY A 520 -13.17 -11.27 -21.68
CA GLY A 520 -12.47 -10.75 -22.85
C GLY A 520 -11.41 -9.69 -22.59
N LEU A 521 -11.22 -9.19 -21.36
CA LEU A 521 -10.19 -8.19 -21.07
C LEU A 521 -8.77 -8.73 -21.27
N ARG A 522 -8.52 -9.98 -20.89
CA ARG A 522 -7.20 -10.61 -21.09
C ARG A 522 -6.82 -10.70 -22.55
N ASP A 523 -7.78 -11.07 -23.41
CA ASP A 523 -7.55 -11.21 -24.85
C ASP A 523 -7.27 -9.85 -25.52
N ARG A 524 -7.88 -8.78 -24.99
CA ARG A 524 -7.68 -7.41 -25.49
C ARG A 524 -6.38 -6.78 -25.04
N PHE A 525 -5.99 -6.98 -23.79
CA PHE A 525 -4.89 -6.25 -23.13
C PHE A 525 -3.69 -7.10 -22.74
N GLY A 526 -3.76 -8.42 -22.94
CA GLY A 526 -2.70 -9.36 -22.67
C GLY A 526 -2.54 -9.74 -21.19
N ALA A 527 -1.84 -10.86 -20.95
CA ALA A 527 -1.63 -11.43 -19.61
C ALA A 527 -0.74 -10.57 -18.69
N ALA A 528 0.03 -9.64 -19.26
CA ALA A 528 0.82 -8.71 -18.45
C ALA A 528 -0.06 -7.69 -17.69
N ARG A 529 -1.25 -7.39 -18.20
CA ARG A 529 -2.16 -6.39 -17.65
C ARG A 529 -3.44 -7.00 -17.05
N VAL A 530 -3.85 -8.21 -17.50
CA VAL A 530 -5.00 -8.94 -16.95
C VAL A 530 -4.56 -10.34 -16.58
N PHE A 531 -4.49 -10.63 -15.27
CA PHE A 531 -3.89 -11.88 -14.78
C PHE A 531 -4.55 -12.40 -13.50
N ASP A 532 -4.47 -13.72 -13.34
CA ASP A 532 -4.94 -14.38 -12.13
C ASP A 532 -3.88 -14.36 -11.02
N THR A 533 -4.34 -14.41 -9.78
CA THR A 533 -3.54 -14.42 -8.56
C THR A 533 -3.92 -15.64 -7.71
N LEU A 534 -3.19 -15.84 -6.61
CA LEU A 534 -3.69 -16.69 -5.53
C LEU A 534 -5.02 -16.15 -4.98
N PRO A 535 -5.95 -17.02 -4.56
CA PRO A 535 -7.26 -16.61 -4.02
C PRO A 535 -7.16 -16.12 -2.57
N ASP A 536 -6.20 -15.24 -2.29
CA ASP A 536 -5.94 -14.66 -0.98
C ASP A 536 -6.04 -13.14 -1.04
N ALA A 537 -7.02 -12.56 -0.33
CA ALA A 537 -7.30 -11.14 -0.37
C ALA A 537 -6.12 -10.28 0.13
N THR A 538 -5.39 -10.73 1.15
CA THR A 538 -4.20 -10.03 1.67
C THR A 538 -3.11 -9.92 0.60
N SER A 539 -2.84 -11.01 -0.11
CA SER A 539 -1.88 -11.03 -1.23
C SER A 539 -2.34 -10.14 -2.39
N ILE A 540 -3.62 -10.22 -2.77
CA ILE A 540 -4.20 -9.43 -3.87
C ILE A 540 -4.06 -7.93 -3.58
N LEU A 541 -4.44 -7.49 -2.38
CA LEU A 541 -4.32 -6.08 -1.98
C LEU A 541 -2.85 -5.66 -1.87
N GLY A 542 -1.99 -6.49 -1.29
CA GLY A 542 -0.55 -6.23 -1.22
C GLY A 542 0.09 -6.02 -2.58
N LEU A 543 -0.28 -6.84 -3.58
CA LEU A 543 0.14 -6.67 -4.97
C LEU A 543 -0.32 -5.31 -5.52
N GLY A 544 -1.56 -4.90 -5.24
CA GLY A 544 -2.10 -3.60 -5.61
C GLY A 544 -1.33 -2.45 -4.97
N LEU A 545 -1.09 -2.52 -3.66
CA LEU A 545 -0.36 -1.49 -2.92
C LEU A 545 1.06 -1.27 -3.48
N GLY A 546 1.79 -2.36 -3.70
CA GLY A 546 3.13 -2.29 -4.27
C GLY A 546 3.15 -1.80 -5.72
N ALA A 547 2.16 -2.19 -6.53
CA ALA A 547 2.01 -1.72 -7.91
C ALA A 547 1.72 -0.21 -7.95
N GLY A 548 0.85 0.28 -7.07
CA GLY A 548 0.57 1.71 -6.93
C GLY A 548 1.81 2.52 -6.54
N LEU A 549 2.62 2.02 -5.59
CA LEU A 549 3.90 2.64 -5.23
C LEU A 549 4.88 2.71 -6.41
N ALA A 550 4.87 1.72 -7.29
CA ALA A 550 5.71 1.69 -8.49
C ALA A 550 5.22 2.62 -9.61
N GLY A 551 4.12 3.35 -9.42
CA GLY A 551 3.55 4.26 -10.42
C GLY A 551 2.56 3.60 -11.38
N LEU A 552 2.14 2.35 -11.13
CA LEU A 552 1.05 1.71 -11.86
C LEU A 552 -0.32 2.12 -11.30
N LEU A 553 -1.39 1.83 -12.05
CA LEU A 553 -2.76 2.00 -11.62
C LEU A 553 -3.43 0.61 -11.46
N PRO A 554 -3.28 -0.03 -10.30
CA PRO A 554 -3.85 -1.36 -10.05
C PRO A 554 -5.36 -1.30 -9.83
N VAL A 555 -6.05 -2.30 -10.40
CA VAL A 555 -7.47 -2.56 -10.22
C VAL A 555 -7.63 -4.02 -9.75
N PRO A 556 -7.29 -4.32 -8.47
CA PRO A 556 -7.48 -5.65 -7.92
C PRO A 556 -8.96 -5.97 -7.73
N GLU A 557 -9.35 -7.22 -7.99
CA GLU A 557 -10.67 -7.75 -7.69
C GLU A 557 -10.62 -8.72 -6.51
N ILE A 558 -11.38 -8.43 -5.48
CA ILE A 558 -11.65 -9.36 -4.39
C ILE A 558 -13.00 -10.02 -4.67
N ARG A 559 -12.98 -11.34 -4.81
CA ARG A 559 -14.08 -12.15 -5.33
C ARG A 559 -15.44 -11.93 -4.65
N HIS A 560 -15.47 -11.68 -3.34
CA HIS A 560 -16.66 -11.40 -2.54
C HIS A 560 -16.32 -10.46 -1.38
N LEU A 561 -17.26 -9.63 -0.96
CA LEU A 561 -17.09 -8.69 0.14
C LEU A 561 -16.67 -9.38 1.44
N THR A 562 -17.21 -10.56 1.75
CA THR A 562 -16.83 -11.38 2.91
C THR A 562 -15.32 -11.64 2.98
N LEU A 563 -14.66 -11.87 1.84
CA LEU A 563 -13.22 -12.14 1.79
C LEU A 563 -12.37 -10.88 2.04
N LEU A 564 -12.93 -9.70 1.75
CA LEU A 564 -12.25 -8.43 1.98
C LEU A 564 -11.99 -8.18 3.46
N HIS A 565 -12.90 -8.58 4.33
CA HIS A 565 -12.76 -8.42 5.79
C HIS A 565 -11.58 -9.22 6.37
N GLY A 566 -11.19 -10.33 5.73
CA GLY A 566 -9.98 -11.08 6.08
C GLY A 566 -8.67 -10.34 5.79
N ALA A 567 -8.71 -9.26 5.01
CA ALA A 567 -7.56 -8.47 4.59
C ALA A 567 -7.72 -6.98 4.95
N GLU A 568 -8.53 -6.67 5.96
CA GLU A 568 -8.83 -5.29 6.36
C GLU A 568 -7.57 -4.52 6.80
N ASP A 569 -6.58 -5.19 7.37
CA ASP A 569 -5.28 -4.61 7.70
C ASP A 569 -4.56 -4.00 6.48
N GLN A 570 -4.73 -4.60 5.28
CA GLN A 570 -4.17 -4.07 4.04
C GLN A 570 -4.89 -2.79 3.58
N LEU A 571 -6.19 -2.66 3.80
CA LEU A 571 -6.93 -1.43 3.47
C LEU A 571 -6.73 -0.35 4.54
N ARG A 572 -6.98 -0.69 5.81
CA ARG A 572 -6.95 0.24 6.93
C ARG A 572 -5.52 0.59 7.33
N GLY A 573 -4.69 -0.44 7.55
CA GLY A 573 -3.33 -0.31 8.05
C GLY A 573 -2.35 0.20 7.01
N GLU A 574 -2.41 -0.31 5.78
CA GLU A 574 -1.41 -0.06 4.75
C GLU A 574 -1.87 0.92 3.67
N ALA A 575 -3.07 0.75 3.12
CA ALA A 575 -3.55 1.57 2.01
C ALA A 575 -3.90 3.00 2.45
N ALA A 576 -4.78 3.13 3.44
CA ALA A 576 -5.32 4.41 3.88
C ALA A 576 -4.28 5.26 4.63
N THR A 577 -3.29 4.64 5.27
CA THR A 577 -2.28 5.34 6.07
C THR A 577 -1.09 5.87 5.27
N MET A 578 -0.80 5.35 4.08
CA MET A 578 0.43 5.67 3.33
C MET A 578 0.65 7.18 3.18
N ARG A 579 -0.35 7.93 2.75
CA ARG A 579 -0.25 9.37 2.59
C ARG A 579 -0.11 10.10 3.92
N PHE A 580 -0.82 9.63 4.94
CA PHE A 580 -0.77 10.18 6.29
C PHE A 580 0.62 10.02 6.91
N LEU A 581 1.28 8.88 6.69
CA LEU A 581 2.61 8.56 7.18
C LEU A 581 3.76 9.13 6.33
N SER A 582 3.45 9.73 5.17
CA SER A 582 4.47 10.23 4.23
C SER A 582 4.24 11.67 3.79
N ARG A 583 3.33 12.41 4.40
CA ARG A 583 2.91 13.75 3.95
C ARG A 583 2.58 13.79 2.44
N GLY A 584 2.12 12.66 1.90
CA GLY A 584 1.83 12.50 0.48
C GLY A 584 3.04 12.30 -0.43
N ALA A 585 4.27 12.17 0.11
CA ALA A 585 5.48 11.88 -0.69
C ALA A 585 5.41 10.50 -1.35
N PHE A 586 4.73 9.54 -0.70
CA PHE A 586 4.43 8.25 -1.30
C PHE A 586 2.94 8.12 -1.55
N ARG A 587 2.59 7.50 -2.69
CA ARG A 587 1.21 7.25 -3.11
C ARG A 587 1.07 5.78 -3.47
N ASN A 588 -0.09 5.22 -3.17
CA ASN A 588 -0.47 3.86 -3.53
C ASN A 588 -1.88 3.88 -4.15
N PRO A 589 -2.04 4.55 -5.33
CA PRO A 589 -3.32 4.61 -6.01
C PRO A 589 -3.85 3.20 -6.26
N MET A 590 -5.16 2.99 -6.01
CA MET A 590 -5.76 1.67 -6.21
C MET A 590 -7.28 1.79 -6.34
N VAL A 591 -7.89 1.00 -7.23
CA VAL A 591 -9.34 0.83 -7.31
C VAL A 591 -9.66 -0.64 -7.06
N VAL A 592 -10.06 -0.96 -5.83
CA VAL A 592 -10.43 -2.32 -5.42
C VAL A 592 -11.86 -2.59 -5.88
N ARG A 593 -12.06 -3.54 -6.77
CA ARG A 593 -13.38 -4.02 -7.19
C ARG A 593 -13.81 -5.16 -6.28
N VAL A 594 -15.04 -5.08 -5.81
CA VAL A 594 -15.58 -6.07 -4.88
C VAL A 594 -17.04 -6.37 -5.22
N PRO A 595 -17.35 -7.55 -5.82
CA PRO A 595 -18.71 -8.07 -5.86
C PRO A 595 -19.26 -8.24 -4.44
N GLY A 596 -20.41 -7.63 -4.17
CA GLY A 596 -20.97 -7.61 -2.82
C GLY A 596 -22.46 -7.34 -2.83
N LEU A 597 -23.00 -7.08 -1.66
CA LEU A 597 -24.41 -6.94 -1.35
C LEU A 597 -25.21 -8.23 -1.57
N ALA A 598 -26.34 -8.33 -0.85
CA ALA A 598 -27.08 -9.58 -0.81
C ALA A 598 -28.05 -9.73 -1.99
N SER A 599 -28.15 -10.95 -2.51
CA SER A 599 -29.21 -11.36 -3.42
C SER A 599 -30.41 -11.94 -2.66
N PRO A 600 -31.65 -11.56 -3.00
CA PRO A 600 -32.85 -12.11 -2.37
C PRO A 600 -33.04 -13.62 -2.62
N GLU A 601 -32.34 -14.20 -3.58
CA GLU A 601 -32.31 -15.63 -3.86
C GLU A 601 -31.42 -16.40 -2.87
N GLY A 602 -30.57 -15.73 -2.09
CA GLY A 602 -29.71 -16.36 -1.09
C GLY A 602 -28.73 -17.39 -1.67
N LEU A 603 -28.30 -17.21 -2.92
CA LEU A 603 -27.37 -18.12 -3.59
C LEU A 603 -25.99 -18.06 -2.91
N GLY A 604 -25.50 -19.21 -2.40
CA GLY A 604 -24.24 -19.32 -1.70
C GLY A 604 -24.27 -18.85 -0.23
N GLY A 605 -25.45 -18.51 0.31
CA GLY A 605 -25.58 -18.07 1.70
C GLY A 605 -24.72 -16.83 2.02
N HIS A 606 -24.30 -16.71 3.27
CA HIS A 606 -23.53 -15.53 3.75
C HIS A 606 -22.17 -15.34 3.08
N ASP A 607 -21.55 -16.39 2.53
CA ASP A 607 -20.24 -16.28 1.85
C ASP A 607 -20.29 -15.36 0.63
N ARG A 608 -21.43 -15.34 -0.07
CA ARG A 608 -21.62 -14.53 -1.29
C ARG A 608 -22.51 -13.33 -1.08
N ASN A 609 -23.23 -13.26 0.02
CA ASN A 609 -24.26 -12.26 0.28
C ASN A 609 -23.91 -11.43 1.53
N ASP A 610 -22.68 -10.93 1.60
CA ASP A 610 -22.29 -10.02 2.67
C ASP A 610 -22.62 -8.56 2.30
N ASP A 611 -23.15 -7.85 3.27
CA ASP A 611 -23.55 -6.45 3.20
C ASP A 611 -22.89 -5.59 4.29
N SER A 612 -21.76 -6.06 4.85
CA SER A 612 -21.03 -5.45 5.98
C SER A 612 -20.20 -4.22 5.54
N LEU A 613 -20.83 -3.22 4.97
CA LEU A 613 -20.17 -2.01 4.46
C LEU A 613 -19.75 -1.02 5.56
N GLY A 614 -20.24 -1.19 6.78
CA GLY A 614 -19.93 -0.32 7.92
C GLY A 614 -18.43 -0.25 8.22
N ALA A 615 -17.72 -1.39 8.18
CA ALA A 615 -16.29 -1.47 8.39
C ALA A 615 -15.48 -0.63 7.39
N LEU A 616 -15.87 -0.61 6.12
CA LEU A 616 -15.20 0.19 5.08
C LEU A 616 -15.40 1.70 5.32
N ARG A 617 -16.55 2.11 5.87
CA ARG A 617 -16.84 3.52 6.17
C ARG A 617 -16.06 4.04 7.38
N ASP A 618 -15.61 3.17 8.27
CA ASP A 618 -14.76 3.51 9.41
C ASP A 618 -13.30 3.79 9.03
N VAL A 619 -12.88 3.45 7.80
CA VAL A 619 -11.50 3.67 7.34
C VAL A 619 -11.31 5.11 6.87
N PRO A 620 -10.50 5.94 7.58
CA PRO A 620 -10.29 7.34 7.19
C PRO A 620 -9.65 7.46 5.81
N GLY A 621 -10.20 8.36 4.99
CA GLY A 621 -9.64 8.65 3.66
C GLY A 621 -10.03 7.68 2.55
N LEU A 622 -10.63 6.54 2.86
CA LEU A 622 -11.12 5.58 1.87
C LEU A 622 -12.30 6.16 1.09
N VAL A 623 -12.37 5.88 -0.21
CA VAL A 623 -13.52 6.19 -1.05
C VAL A 623 -14.31 4.91 -1.27
N VAL A 624 -15.61 4.91 -0.93
CA VAL A 624 -16.50 3.75 -1.15
C VAL A 624 -17.59 4.15 -2.14
N ALA A 625 -17.57 3.52 -3.32
CA ALA A 625 -18.50 3.72 -4.42
C ALA A 625 -19.40 2.49 -4.59
N VAL A 626 -20.70 2.70 -4.77
CA VAL A 626 -21.69 1.62 -4.99
C VAL A 626 -22.63 2.02 -6.11
N PRO A 627 -22.31 1.71 -7.38
CA PRO A 627 -23.21 2.00 -8.50
C PRO A 627 -24.40 1.05 -8.47
N ALA A 628 -25.60 1.58 -8.68
CA ALA A 628 -26.80 0.76 -8.82
C ALA A 628 -27.18 0.52 -10.30
N ARG A 629 -27.00 1.51 -11.15
CA ARG A 629 -27.43 1.48 -12.56
C ARG A 629 -26.24 1.47 -13.54
N PRO A 630 -26.43 0.90 -14.74
CA PRO A 630 -25.40 0.86 -15.78
C PRO A 630 -24.87 2.25 -16.18
N ASP A 631 -25.76 3.26 -16.28
CA ASP A 631 -25.42 4.64 -16.65
C ASP A 631 -24.70 5.45 -15.55
N ASP A 632 -24.66 4.92 -14.33
CA ASP A 632 -23.84 5.43 -13.22
C ASP A 632 -22.52 4.67 -13.06
N ALA A 633 -22.50 3.37 -13.35
CA ALA A 633 -21.35 2.51 -13.14
C ALA A 633 -20.11 2.97 -13.91
N ALA A 634 -20.23 3.22 -15.22
CA ALA A 634 -19.12 3.64 -16.05
C ALA A 634 -18.56 5.02 -15.63
N PRO A 635 -19.36 6.09 -15.44
CA PRO A 635 -18.83 7.38 -15.00
C PRO A 635 -18.27 7.34 -13.58
N MET A 636 -18.84 6.57 -12.64
CA MET A 636 -18.30 6.40 -11.30
C MET A 636 -16.96 5.67 -11.32
N LEU A 637 -16.81 4.61 -12.13
CA LEU A 637 -15.55 3.88 -12.26
C LEU A 637 -14.47 4.77 -12.88
N ARG A 638 -14.77 5.57 -13.92
CA ARG A 638 -13.85 6.56 -14.47
C ARG A 638 -13.43 7.58 -13.43
N THR A 639 -14.36 8.04 -12.59
CA THR A 639 -14.07 8.95 -11.48
C THR A 639 -13.12 8.30 -10.47
N CYS A 640 -13.33 7.03 -10.10
CA CYS A 640 -12.42 6.29 -9.19
C CYS A 640 -11.02 6.16 -9.79
N LEU A 641 -10.91 5.79 -11.08
CA LEU A 641 -9.62 5.67 -11.78
C LEU A 641 -8.90 7.03 -11.86
N ALA A 642 -9.63 8.10 -12.20
CA ALA A 642 -9.09 9.45 -12.25
C ALA A 642 -8.64 9.94 -10.85
N ALA A 643 -9.45 9.72 -9.80
CA ALA A 643 -9.10 10.09 -8.42
C ALA A 643 -7.89 9.30 -7.91
N ALA A 644 -7.80 8.01 -8.20
CA ALA A 644 -6.63 7.20 -7.88
C ALA A 644 -5.38 7.79 -8.54
N ARG A 645 -5.41 8.10 -9.84
CA ARG A 645 -4.29 8.68 -10.59
C ARG A 645 -3.89 10.07 -10.07
N VAL A 646 -4.86 10.98 -9.94
CA VAL A 646 -4.61 12.41 -9.63
C VAL A 646 -4.31 12.61 -8.16
N ASP A 647 -5.11 12.01 -7.28
CA ASP A 647 -5.05 12.23 -5.83
C ASP A 647 -4.27 11.15 -5.09
N GLY A 648 -3.95 10.01 -5.75
CA GLY A 648 -3.45 8.82 -5.06
C GLY A 648 -4.51 8.19 -4.16
N SER A 649 -5.79 8.37 -4.48
CA SER A 649 -6.90 7.83 -3.69
C SER A 649 -6.95 6.31 -3.76
N VAL A 650 -7.33 5.68 -2.64
CA VAL A 650 -7.75 4.28 -2.60
C VAL A 650 -9.27 4.24 -2.65
N CYS A 651 -9.81 3.62 -3.70
CA CYS A 651 -11.24 3.49 -3.90
C CYS A 651 -11.66 2.03 -3.78
N VAL A 652 -12.74 1.75 -3.05
CA VAL A 652 -13.42 0.46 -3.06
C VAL A 652 -14.71 0.63 -3.87
N PHE A 653 -14.77 -0.08 -4.99
CA PHE A 653 -15.88 -0.07 -5.92
C PHE A 653 -16.70 -1.34 -5.69
N VAL A 654 -17.76 -1.22 -4.86
CA VAL A 654 -18.63 -2.34 -4.48
C VAL A 654 -19.69 -2.53 -5.56
N GLU A 655 -19.76 -3.72 -6.10
CA GLU A 655 -20.61 -4.07 -7.24
C GLU A 655 -21.79 -4.93 -6.77
N PRO A 656 -23.04 -4.42 -6.84
CA PRO A 656 -24.22 -5.20 -6.43
C PRO A 656 -24.42 -6.43 -7.33
N ILE A 657 -24.08 -7.63 -6.83
CA ILE A 657 -24.14 -8.89 -7.60
C ILE A 657 -25.55 -9.16 -8.15
N ALA A 658 -26.57 -8.86 -7.35
CA ALA A 658 -27.96 -9.07 -7.74
C ALA A 658 -28.39 -8.20 -8.94
N LEU A 659 -27.65 -7.12 -9.25
CA LEU A 659 -27.98 -6.20 -10.35
C LEU A 659 -27.14 -6.42 -11.61
N TYR A 660 -26.12 -7.26 -11.59
CA TYR A 660 -25.17 -7.42 -12.71
C TYR A 660 -25.83 -7.67 -14.07
N HIS A 661 -26.85 -8.54 -14.09
CA HIS A 661 -27.51 -8.99 -15.33
C HIS A 661 -28.99 -8.61 -15.39
N VAL A 662 -29.47 -7.81 -14.44
CA VAL A 662 -30.85 -7.33 -14.42
C VAL A 662 -31.07 -6.38 -15.59
N ARG A 663 -32.18 -6.56 -16.29
CA ARG A 663 -32.63 -5.75 -17.43
C ARG A 663 -33.86 -4.93 -17.09
N ASP A 664 -34.74 -5.51 -16.29
CA ASP A 664 -36.10 -4.99 -16.08
C ASP A 664 -36.21 -4.20 -14.77
N LEU A 665 -36.96 -3.11 -14.82
CA LEU A 665 -37.25 -2.29 -13.65
C LEU A 665 -38.62 -2.62 -13.05
N TYR A 666 -39.68 -2.45 -13.80
CA TYR A 666 -41.05 -2.56 -13.28
C TYR A 666 -41.73 -3.87 -13.67
N THR A 667 -41.65 -4.26 -14.90
CA THR A 667 -42.30 -5.46 -15.47
C THR A 667 -41.32 -6.30 -16.27
N ASP A 668 -41.56 -7.60 -16.34
CA ASP A 668 -40.74 -8.52 -17.12
C ASP A 668 -40.71 -8.10 -18.59
N GLY A 669 -39.51 -7.89 -19.13
CA GLY A 669 -39.27 -7.51 -20.53
C GLY A 669 -39.35 -6.00 -20.81
N ASP A 670 -39.41 -5.13 -19.81
CA ASP A 670 -39.41 -3.67 -19.99
C ASP A 670 -38.03 -3.09 -20.34
N ASP A 671 -36.95 -3.82 -20.07
CA ASP A 671 -35.55 -3.42 -20.28
C ASP A 671 -35.16 -2.07 -19.64
N GLU A 672 -35.99 -1.47 -18.77
CA GLU A 672 -35.78 -0.13 -18.18
C GLU A 672 -34.64 -0.05 -17.14
N TRP A 673 -34.09 -1.19 -16.74
CA TRP A 673 -32.90 -1.20 -15.87
C TRP A 673 -31.61 -1.15 -16.67
N THR A 674 -31.60 -1.42 -17.96
CA THR A 674 -30.47 -1.25 -18.87
C THR A 674 -30.28 0.22 -19.23
N ALA A 675 -29.09 0.58 -19.74
CA ALA A 675 -28.81 1.95 -20.16
C ALA A 675 -27.80 2.02 -21.31
N GLU A 676 -27.95 3.05 -22.15
CA GLU A 676 -26.98 3.37 -23.20
C GLU A 676 -25.63 3.75 -22.59
N TYR A 677 -24.57 3.19 -23.14
CA TYR A 677 -23.20 3.61 -22.79
C TYR A 677 -22.91 4.96 -23.44
N ALA A 678 -22.41 5.92 -22.66
CA ALA A 678 -22.10 7.24 -23.17
C ALA A 678 -20.93 7.20 -24.16
N GLU A 679 -21.07 7.86 -25.29
CA GLU A 679 -19.96 8.12 -26.20
C GLU A 679 -18.87 8.97 -25.52
N PRO A 680 -17.59 8.86 -25.93
CA PRO A 680 -16.49 9.58 -25.31
C PRO A 680 -16.70 11.10 -25.21
N GLY A 681 -17.30 11.72 -26.23
CA GLY A 681 -17.60 13.15 -26.23
C GLY A 681 -18.53 13.62 -25.09
N ALA A 682 -19.35 12.72 -24.55
CA ALA A 682 -20.27 13.02 -23.47
C ALA A 682 -19.74 12.68 -22.05
N TRP A 683 -18.55 12.09 -21.92
CA TRP A 683 -18.07 11.64 -20.61
C TRP A 683 -17.84 12.78 -19.61
N ALA A 684 -17.35 13.91 -20.09
CA ALA A 684 -17.14 15.10 -19.23
C ALA A 684 -18.47 15.63 -18.67
N ASP A 685 -19.51 15.69 -19.50
CA ASP A 685 -20.84 16.18 -19.09
C ASP A 685 -21.58 15.20 -18.17
N ARG A 686 -21.27 13.90 -18.31
CA ARG A 686 -21.83 12.82 -17.48
C ARG A 686 -20.92 12.43 -16.31
N HIS A 687 -19.92 13.24 -16.02
CA HIS A 687 -19.04 13.00 -14.88
C HIS A 687 -19.80 12.94 -13.56
N VAL A 688 -19.51 11.93 -12.73
CA VAL A 688 -20.10 11.76 -11.40
C VAL A 688 -19.07 12.08 -10.33
N PRO A 689 -19.09 13.29 -9.77
CA PRO A 689 -18.14 13.67 -8.73
C PRO A 689 -18.32 12.84 -7.45
N ILE A 690 -17.20 12.57 -6.75
CA ILE A 690 -17.23 11.89 -5.46
C ILE A 690 -18.07 12.71 -4.47
N GLY A 691 -18.98 12.03 -3.75
CA GLY A 691 -19.85 12.65 -2.77
C GLY A 691 -21.07 13.38 -3.36
N ARG A 692 -21.50 13.00 -4.59
CA ARG A 692 -22.74 13.49 -5.20
C ARG A 692 -23.75 12.37 -5.43
N ALA A 693 -24.97 12.57 -4.93
CA ALA A 693 -26.09 11.64 -5.11
C ALA A 693 -26.80 11.83 -6.47
N ARG A 694 -27.63 10.87 -6.83
CA ARG A 694 -28.60 10.99 -7.94
C ARG A 694 -30.01 10.99 -7.41
N VAL A 695 -30.88 11.77 -8.03
CA VAL A 695 -32.28 11.88 -7.62
C VAL A 695 -33.19 11.44 -8.78
N TYR A 696 -34.13 10.58 -8.47
CA TYR A 696 -35.21 10.15 -9.38
C TYR A 696 -36.53 10.69 -8.85
N GLY A 697 -37.24 11.48 -9.64
CA GLY A 697 -38.55 11.99 -9.31
C GLY A 697 -39.65 11.03 -9.84
N ILE A 698 -40.55 10.60 -8.98
CA ILE A 698 -41.71 9.74 -9.32
C ILE A 698 -42.98 10.43 -8.86
N GLY A 699 -43.99 10.54 -9.72
CA GLY A 699 -45.19 11.30 -9.48
C GLY A 699 -44.85 12.80 -9.33
N SER A 700 -45.48 13.52 -8.37
CA SER A 700 -45.18 14.94 -8.06
C SER A 700 -43.79 15.15 -7.50
N ALA A 701 -43.17 14.10 -6.91
CA ALA A 701 -41.90 14.15 -6.24
C ALA A 701 -41.84 15.13 -5.03
N GLU A 702 -42.99 15.40 -4.37
CA GLU A 702 -43.09 16.44 -3.31
C GLU A 702 -43.45 15.91 -1.91
N ASP A 703 -43.92 14.63 -1.82
CA ASP A 703 -44.49 14.14 -0.56
C ASP A 703 -43.49 13.39 0.31
N LEU A 704 -42.51 12.68 -0.31
CA LEU A 704 -41.59 11.78 0.36
C LEU A 704 -40.22 11.75 -0.31
N THR A 705 -39.15 11.73 0.50
CA THR A 705 -37.79 11.43 0.05
C THR A 705 -37.38 10.06 0.56
N ILE A 706 -37.00 9.16 -0.35
CA ILE A 706 -36.47 7.83 -0.07
C ILE A 706 -34.98 7.85 -0.35
N ILE A 707 -34.14 7.68 0.68
CA ILE A 707 -32.68 7.69 0.56
C ILE A 707 -32.16 6.26 0.62
N THR A 708 -31.39 5.87 -0.37
CA THR A 708 -30.92 4.47 -0.52
C THR A 708 -29.64 4.36 -1.35
N PHE A 709 -29.17 3.14 -1.59
CA PHE A 709 -28.02 2.81 -2.44
C PHE A 709 -28.11 1.36 -2.94
N GLY A 710 -27.27 0.97 -3.88
CA GLY A 710 -27.13 -0.42 -4.35
C GLY A 710 -28.45 -1.04 -4.82
N ASN A 711 -28.76 -2.25 -4.31
CA ASN A 711 -30.02 -2.96 -4.63
C ASN A 711 -31.26 -2.17 -4.17
N GLY A 712 -31.13 -1.38 -3.10
CA GLY A 712 -32.20 -0.54 -2.55
C GLY A 712 -32.74 0.45 -3.57
N VAL A 713 -31.94 0.90 -4.55
CA VAL A 713 -32.39 1.83 -5.58
C VAL A 713 -33.52 1.25 -6.43
N ARG A 714 -33.30 0.03 -6.96
CA ARG A 714 -34.33 -0.65 -7.76
C ARG A 714 -35.59 -0.94 -6.95
N MET A 715 -35.45 -1.46 -5.73
CA MET A 715 -36.57 -1.72 -4.84
C MET A 715 -37.33 -0.45 -4.47
N SER A 716 -36.62 0.66 -4.23
CA SER A 716 -37.26 1.95 -3.90
C SER A 716 -37.98 2.59 -5.08
N LEU A 717 -37.46 2.45 -6.31
CA LEU A 717 -38.17 2.91 -7.51
C LEU A 717 -39.48 2.14 -7.75
N ARG A 718 -39.47 0.81 -7.53
CA ARG A 718 -40.68 -0.02 -7.58
C ARG A 718 -41.70 0.37 -6.51
N ALA A 719 -41.23 0.58 -5.27
CA ALA A 719 -42.09 1.05 -4.17
C ALA A 719 -42.64 2.46 -4.44
N ALA A 720 -41.84 3.36 -5.01
CA ALA A 720 -42.28 4.70 -5.38
C ALA A 720 -43.33 4.70 -6.51
N ALA A 721 -43.20 3.79 -7.49
CA ALA A 721 -44.23 3.61 -8.54
C ALA A 721 -45.56 3.15 -7.93
N THR A 722 -45.56 2.16 -7.02
CA THR A 722 -46.75 1.74 -6.29
C THR A 722 -47.37 2.88 -5.48
N LEU A 723 -46.56 3.69 -4.81
CA LEU A 723 -47.00 4.85 -4.03
C LEU A 723 -47.59 5.95 -4.94
N ALA A 724 -47.06 6.12 -6.16
CA ALA A 724 -47.59 7.07 -7.15
C ALA A 724 -49.01 6.70 -7.64
N GLU A 725 -49.32 5.41 -7.73
CA GLU A 725 -50.70 4.95 -8.01
C GLU A 725 -51.68 5.32 -6.89
N GLU A 726 -51.14 5.47 -5.65
CA GLU A 726 -51.89 5.96 -4.48
C GLU A 726 -51.92 7.50 -4.36
N GLY A 727 -51.33 8.21 -5.33
CA GLY A 727 -51.25 9.66 -5.35
C GLY A 727 -50.11 10.26 -4.53
N VAL A 728 -49.14 9.47 -4.11
CA VAL A 728 -47.95 9.91 -3.34
C VAL A 728 -46.75 10.09 -4.26
N GLY A 729 -46.30 11.34 -4.38
CA GLY A 729 -45.11 11.67 -5.14
C GLY A 729 -43.82 11.48 -4.34
N SER A 730 -42.84 10.78 -4.90
CA SER A 730 -41.59 10.42 -4.18
C SER A 730 -40.35 10.88 -4.92
N ARG A 731 -39.32 11.28 -4.15
CA ARG A 731 -37.93 11.42 -4.61
C ARG A 731 -37.14 10.22 -4.13
N VAL A 732 -36.56 9.45 -5.04
CA VAL A 732 -35.62 8.40 -4.70
C VAL A 732 -34.20 8.95 -4.87
N VAL A 733 -33.44 9.02 -3.77
CA VAL A 733 -32.07 9.51 -3.73
C VAL A 733 -31.12 8.34 -3.64
N ASP A 734 -30.42 8.07 -4.73
CA ASP A 734 -29.32 7.12 -4.77
C ASP A 734 -28.05 7.79 -4.28
N LEU A 735 -27.52 7.33 -3.15
CA LEU A 735 -26.31 7.87 -2.54
C LEU A 735 -25.08 7.74 -3.43
N ARG A 736 -24.94 6.64 -4.18
CA ARG A 736 -23.77 6.30 -5.02
C ARG A 736 -22.46 6.16 -4.24
N TRP A 737 -22.19 7.06 -3.31
CA TRP A 737 -20.97 7.14 -2.48
C TRP A 737 -21.32 6.95 -1.02
N LEU A 738 -20.70 5.96 -0.37
CA LEU A 738 -20.93 5.66 1.05
C LEU A 738 -19.83 6.24 1.95
N ALA A 739 -18.65 6.49 1.39
CA ALA A 739 -17.58 7.27 1.97
C ALA A 739 -16.91 8.11 0.87
N PRO A 740 -17.04 9.45 0.92
CA PRO A 740 -17.88 10.22 1.83
C PRO A 740 -19.36 10.14 1.46
N LEU A 741 -20.24 10.26 2.45
CA LEU A 741 -21.66 10.46 2.17
C LEU A 741 -21.91 11.78 1.44
N PRO A 742 -22.88 11.86 0.52
CA PRO A 742 -23.29 13.08 -0.17
C PRO A 742 -24.19 13.97 0.73
N VAL A 743 -23.64 14.42 1.87
CA VAL A 743 -24.40 15.11 2.94
C VAL A 743 -25.20 16.30 2.39
N ALA A 744 -24.60 17.13 1.53
CA ALA A 744 -25.28 18.29 0.96
C ALA A 744 -26.53 17.88 0.13
N ASP A 745 -26.45 16.81 -0.64
CA ASP A 745 -27.57 16.28 -1.41
C ASP A 745 -28.63 15.65 -0.49
N ILE A 746 -28.20 14.89 0.53
CA ILE A 746 -29.09 14.33 1.56
C ILE A 746 -29.95 15.43 2.19
N ILE A 747 -29.32 16.52 2.66
CA ILE A 747 -30.03 17.62 3.33
C ILE A 747 -30.97 18.34 2.38
N ARG A 748 -30.50 18.68 1.17
CA ARG A 748 -31.30 19.37 0.17
C ARG A 748 -32.57 18.61 -0.17
N GLU A 749 -32.46 17.32 -0.47
CA GLU A 749 -33.60 16.51 -0.89
C GLU A 749 -34.53 16.18 0.28
N SER A 750 -33.97 15.96 1.47
CA SER A 750 -34.76 15.75 2.69
C SER A 750 -35.60 16.96 3.06
N SER A 751 -35.03 18.17 2.95
CA SER A 751 -35.72 19.43 3.24
C SER A 751 -36.82 19.75 2.22
N ALA A 752 -36.69 19.24 0.99
CA ALA A 752 -37.69 19.50 -0.07
C ALA A 752 -39.06 18.84 0.21
N THR A 753 -39.09 17.70 0.91
CA THR A 753 -40.35 17.01 1.22
C THR A 753 -40.72 17.02 2.70
N GLY A 754 -39.77 17.30 3.58
CA GLY A 754 -39.97 17.27 5.03
C GLY A 754 -40.25 15.85 5.60
N ARG A 755 -40.19 14.79 4.79
CA ARG A 755 -40.41 13.38 5.18
C ARG A 755 -39.37 12.51 4.52
N VAL A 756 -38.60 11.78 5.33
CA VAL A 756 -37.47 10.96 4.88
C VAL A 756 -37.63 9.48 5.27
N LEU A 757 -37.61 8.61 4.31
CA LEU A 757 -37.47 7.18 4.49
C LEU A 757 -36.07 6.75 4.11
N VAL A 758 -35.24 6.36 5.09
CA VAL A 758 -33.93 5.79 4.83
C VAL A 758 -34.09 4.29 4.59
N VAL A 759 -33.73 3.83 3.41
CA VAL A 759 -33.75 2.43 3.02
C VAL A 759 -32.33 1.90 2.98
N ASP A 760 -32.01 1.02 3.91
CA ASP A 760 -30.67 0.51 4.14
C ASP A 760 -30.63 -1.00 3.95
N GLU A 761 -30.04 -1.47 2.88
CA GLU A 761 -29.90 -2.91 2.64
C GLU A 761 -28.82 -3.58 3.50
N THR A 762 -27.99 -2.81 4.22
CA THR A 762 -27.11 -3.32 5.28
C THR A 762 -27.88 -3.54 6.58
N ARG A 763 -27.20 -4.12 7.57
CA ARG A 763 -27.81 -4.43 8.87
C ARG A 763 -28.32 -3.17 9.57
N ARG A 764 -29.32 -3.36 10.43
CA ARG A 764 -29.89 -2.27 11.22
C ARG A 764 -28.83 -1.60 12.09
N THR A 765 -27.98 -2.40 12.75
CA THR A 765 -26.90 -1.93 13.63
C THR A 765 -25.60 -1.74 12.83
N GLY A 766 -24.97 -0.57 12.95
CA GLY A 766 -23.73 -0.24 12.23
C GLY A 766 -23.90 -0.02 10.73
N GLY A 767 -25.13 0.00 10.22
CA GLY A 767 -25.41 0.18 8.79
C GLY A 767 -25.19 1.61 8.29
N VAL A 768 -25.28 1.76 6.96
CA VAL A 768 -25.12 3.04 6.27
C VAL A 768 -26.20 4.05 6.68
N GLY A 769 -27.40 3.56 6.93
CA GLY A 769 -28.55 4.38 7.32
C GLY A 769 -28.36 5.12 8.65
N GLU A 770 -27.54 4.61 9.55
CA GLU A 770 -27.18 5.34 10.79
C GLU A 770 -26.40 6.61 10.46
N GLY A 771 -25.43 6.54 9.54
CA GLY A 771 -24.70 7.71 9.09
C GLY A 771 -25.58 8.74 8.38
N VAL A 772 -26.59 8.30 7.62
CA VAL A 772 -27.57 9.19 6.99
C VAL A 772 -28.43 9.89 8.04
N LEU A 773 -28.94 9.15 9.02
CA LEU A 773 -29.73 9.75 10.12
C LEU A 773 -28.89 10.71 10.97
N SER A 774 -27.63 10.36 11.29
CA SER A 774 -26.73 11.27 12.01
C SER A 774 -26.50 12.56 11.22
N ALA A 775 -26.26 12.48 9.92
CA ALA A 775 -26.11 13.67 9.07
C ALA A 775 -27.35 14.57 9.08
N LEU A 776 -28.56 13.99 9.12
CA LEU A 776 -29.81 14.75 9.26
C LEU A 776 -29.88 15.45 10.62
N VAL A 777 -29.55 14.76 11.70
CA VAL A 777 -29.58 15.34 13.07
C VAL A 777 -28.53 16.43 13.22
N ASP A 778 -27.28 16.20 12.80
CA ASP A 778 -26.16 17.15 12.92
C ASP A 778 -26.41 18.45 12.17
N THR A 779 -27.19 18.39 11.09
CA THR A 779 -27.56 19.57 10.29
C THR A 779 -28.87 20.23 10.70
N GLY A 780 -29.51 19.77 11.78
CA GLY A 780 -30.73 20.36 12.34
C GLY A 780 -32.01 20.09 11.51
N TYR A 781 -32.06 18.95 10.78
CA TYR A 781 -33.27 18.57 10.06
C TYR A 781 -34.46 18.38 11.01
N VAL A 782 -35.55 19.09 10.75
CA VAL A 782 -36.75 19.14 11.61
C VAL A 782 -37.93 18.30 11.07
N GLY A 783 -37.77 17.64 9.94
CA GLY A 783 -38.83 16.81 9.34
C GLY A 783 -38.92 15.42 9.97
N ALA A 784 -39.93 14.66 9.53
CA ALA A 784 -40.09 13.28 9.97
C ALA A 784 -39.10 12.33 9.28
N ALA A 785 -38.46 11.46 10.04
CA ALA A 785 -37.55 10.43 9.50
C ALA A 785 -37.90 9.04 10.01
N ARG A 786 -37.75 8.04 9.12
CA ARG A 786 -37.93 6.62 9.44
C ARG A 786 -36.89 5.82 8.69
N ARG A 787 -36.46 4.67 9.26
CA ARG A 787 -35.57 3.73 8.60
C ARG A 787 -36.25 2.37 8.37
N VAL A 788 -36.05 1.80 7.18
CA VAL A 788 -36.26 0.41 6.83
C VAL A 788 -34.88 -0.19 6.55
N ALA A 789 -34.49 -1.20 7.29
CA ALA A 789 -33.17 -1.82 7.19
C ALA A 789 -33.29 -3.34 7.23
N ALA A 790 -32.28 -4.06 6.70
CA ALA A 790 -32.14 -5.49 6.89
C ALA A 790 -31.99 -5.83 8.39
N LEU A 791 -32.33 -7.07 8.74
CA LEU A 791 -32.15 -7.54 10.10
C LEU A 791 -30.68 -7.73 10.46
N ASP A 792 -30.36 -7.63 11.74
CA ASP A 792 -29.02 -7.94 12.27
C ASP A 792 -28.78 -9.46 12.22
N SER A 793 -28.50 -9.97 11.04
CA SER A 793 -28.33 -11.39 10.75
C SER A 793 -27.32 -11.61 9.62
N PHE A 794 -26.77 -12.81 9.54
CA PHE A 794 -26.18 -13.32 8.31
C PHE A 794 -27.29 -13.69 7.32
N VAL A 795 -27.00 -13.58 6.03
CA VAL A 795 -27.97 -13.93 4.97
C VAL A 795 -28.03 -15.47 4.81
N PRO A 796 -29.16 -16.11 5.07
CA PRO A 796 -29.29 -17.57 4.96
C PRO A 796 -29.37 -18.02 3.49
N LEU A 797 -29.24 -19.32 3.27
CA LEU A 797 -29.40 -19.95 1.97
C LEU A 797 -30.85 -19.87 1.47
N GLY A 798 -31.00 -19.66 0.17
CA GLY A 798 -32.24 -19.79 -0.57
C GLY A 798 -33.35 -18.83 -0.12
N PRO A 799 -34.63 -19.23 -0.18
CA PRO A 799 -35.76 -18.32 0.08
C PRO A 799 -35.79 -17.69 1.46
N ALA A 800 -35.08 -18.28 2.44
CA ALA A 800 -34.98 -17.72 3.78
C ALA A 800 -34.26 -16.36 3.80
N ALA A 801 -33.42 -16.07 2.81
CA ALA A 801 -32.75 -14.78 2.66
C ALA A 801 -33.76 -13.61 2.63
N ARG A 802 -34.89 -13.79 1.97
CA ARG A 802 -35.95 -12.76 1.89
C ARG A 802 -36.57 -12.38 3.22
N GLN A 803 -36.41 -13.22 4.27
CA GLN A 803 -36.95 -12.92 5.59
C GLN A 803 -36.08 -11.93 6.37
N VAL A 804 -34.81 -11.79 6.00
CA VAL A 804 -33.85 -10.93 6.70
C VAL A 804 -33.47 -9.70 5.87
N LEU A 805 -33.68 -9.73 4.56
CA LEU A 805 -33.35 -8.62 3.64
C LEU A 805 -34.50 -7.63 3.49
N VAL A 806 -34.19 -6.43 2.99
CA VAL A 806 -35.18 -5.42 2.62
C VAL A 806 -35.93 -5.85 1.35
N SER A 807 -37.21 -5.51 1.28
CA SER A 807 -38.03 -5.73 0.07
C SER A 807 -38.80 -4.45 -0.34
N ALA A 808 -39.27 -4.40 -1.60
CA ALA A 808 -40.08 -3.29 -2.08
C ALA A 808 -41.40 -3.13 -1.26
N GLU A 809 -41.99 -4.24 -0.79
CA GLU A 809 -43.19 -4.24 0.07
C GLU A 809 -42.90 -3.62 1.44
N ALA A 810 -41.74 -3.95 2.03
CA ALA A 810 -41.30 -3.36 3.31
C ALA A 810 -41.05 -1.85 3.18
N ILE A 811 -40.49 -1.41 2.04
CA ILE A 811 -40.27 0.00 1.73
C ILE A 811 -41.62 0.73 1.59
N THR A 812 -42.57 0.18 0.80
CA THR A 812 -43.92 0.74 0.62
C THR A 812 -44.64 0.87 1.95
N GLN A 813 -44.59 -0.18 2.80
CA GLN A 813 -45.23 -0.15 4.11
C GLN A 813 -44.56 0.83 5.07
N GLY A 814 -43.20 0.95 4.99
CA GLY A 814 -42.42 1.97 5.72
C GLY A 814 -42.83 3.40 5.36
N ALA A 815 -43.03 3.64 4.06
CA ALA A 815 -43.51 4.94 3.52
C ALA A 815 -44.90 5.28 4.00
N ARG A 816 -45.87 4.35 3.87
CA ARG A 816 -47.24 4.55 4.36
C ARG A 816 -47.29 4.85 5.85
N THR A 817 -46.48 4.15 6.64
CA THR A 817 -46.38 4.40 8.10
C THR A 817 -45.81 5.80 8.41
N LEU A 818 -44.87 6.29 7.60
CA LEU A 818 -44.29 7.64 7.76
C LEU A 818 -45.26 8.72 7.35
N LEU A 819 -46.01 8.51 6.25
CA LEU A 819 -47.01 9.46 5.73
C LEU A 819 -48.25 9.56 6.59
N ALA A 820 -48.59 8.53 7.36
CA ALA A 820 -49.70 8.53 8.30
C ALA A 820 -49.46 9.33 9.60
N ARG A 821 -48.23 9.80 9.82
CA ARG A 821 -47.83 10.64 10.95
C ARG A 821 -47.89 12.11 10.59
#